data_8807da5958e51b26daa087c21ef827bc
#
_entry.id   8807da5958e51b26daa087c21ef827bc
#
_cell.length_a   1.000
_cell.length_b   1.000
_cell.length_c   1.000
_cell.angle_alpha   90.00
_cell.angle_beta   90.00
_cell.angle_gamma   90.00
#
_symmetry.space_group_name_H-M   'P 1'
#
loop_
_entity.id
_entity.type
_entity.pdbx_description
1 polymer ?
#
loop_
_entity_poly.entity_id
_entity_poly.type
_entity_poly.pdbx_seq_one_letter_code
_entity_poly.pdbx_strand_id
1 'polypeptide(L)'
;MTEWTGFQGGTYEETVDVRDFIQRNYKPYIGDQAFLRGATPRTAKLMEKVNALLKSEQEKGGVLDIDTERVSSLLSYPAGYIDRENELIVGLQTDAPLKRGVNPFGGIRMARSACEAYGYRLSERIEEEFSYKTTHNDGVFHVYTEEMRAARHAGILTGLPDAYGRGRIIGDYRRVALYGVDYLIRQKEADRVAYGKNNMTEENVRLLEELWKQIDFLKKLKGMAELYGYDIARPAKNAREAIQWTYFGYLAAIKEQNGAAMSLGRVSSFLDIYIERDLENGTLTEETAQELIDDFVIKLRITRQLRTPEYNDLFGGDPTWTTESVGGMGEDGRTLVTKTSFRFLNTLYNLGAAPEPNLTVLWSEQLPEGFKKFCAQVSVDTDSIQYENDDVMRPIYGDDYAIACCVSAMKVGKQMQFFGARCNLAKLLLLALNGGRDEKSGTQLAPVGKTFTGVLDYDEVKEAFGRYRAWLCRMYVNTLNVIHYMHDKYAYEKIQMALHDTSVERFLACGVAGLSVVADSFSAIKYAKVTPVYNENGIICDFTVEGDFPKYGNDDDRVDAIAADILKEFSEELKKTPAYRGAKHTLSVLTITSNVVYGKKTGATPDGRKAGEPFAPGANPMHGRDASGALASLNSVAKLSYDCCRDGISNTFSVVPSALGENKEERVSNLVDMLDGYFMQGAHHLNVNVLDREKLQKAMEHPELYPNITIRVSGYAVNFHKLSKAHQMEVLKRTYHGRM
;
A
#
# COMPACT_ATOMS: atom_id res chain seq x y z
N MET A 1 31.67 10.27 -19.77
CA MET A 1 30.39 10.17 -20.49
C MET A 1 30.04 8.69 -20.60
N THR A 2 28.91 8.27 -20.09
CA THR A 2 28.41 6.92 -20.26
C THR A 2 27.89 6.79 -21.70
N GLU A 3 28.38 5.82 -22.46
CA GLU A 3 27.85 5.57 -23.79
C GLU A 3 26.45 4.94 -23.70
N TRP A 4 25.42 5.73 -23.87
CA TRP A 4 24.01 5.31 -23.99
C TRP A 4 23.73 4.80 -25.41
N THR A 5 24.56 3.91 -25.91
CA THR A 5 24.50 3.44 -27.29
C THR A 5 23.12 2.88 -27.63
N GLY A 6 22.49 3.48 -28.63
CA GLY A 6 21.21 3.05 -29.19
C GLY A 6 19.98 3.75 -28.64
N PHE A 7 20.14 4.71 -27.73
CA PHE A 7 19.05 5.54 -27.23
C PHE A 7 19.19 7.01 -27.64
N GLN A 8 18.06 7.72 -27.66
CA GLN A 8 18.06 9.17 -27.92
C GLN A 8 18.54 9.89 -26.68
N GLY A 9 19.55 10.74 -26.81
CA GLY A 9 20.11 11.54 -25.72
C GLY A 9 19.21 12.67 -25.24
N GLY A 10 19.49 13.15 -24.05
CA GLY A 10 18.73 14.23 -23.42
C GLY A 10 19.34 14.68 -22.10
N THR A 11 18.54 15.32 -21.26
CA THR A 11 18.98 15.81 -19.95
C THR A 11 19.41 14.66 -19.02
N TYR A 12 18.89 13.46 -19.22
CA TYR A 12 19.28 12.26 -18.47
C TYR A 12 20.76 11.87 -18.65
N GLU A 13 21.43 12.36 -19.69
CA GLU A 13 22.88 12.14 -19.88
C GLU A 13 23.72 13.05 -18.97
N GLU A 14 23.20 14.20 -18.60
CA GLU A 14 23.88 15.23 -17.80
C GLU A 14 23.53 15.14 -16.32
N THR A 15 22.27 14.83 -16.02
CA THR A 15 21.70 14.75 -14.67
C THR A 15 20.90 13.48 -14.49
N VAL A 16 20.62 13.08 -13.24
CA VAL A 16 19.75 11.95 -12.96
C VAL A 16 18.30 12.30 -13.30
N ASP A 17 17.83 11.92 -14.46
CA ASP A 17 16.48 12.17 -14.96
C ASP A 17 15.91 10.96 -15.73
N VAL A 18 15.35 10.00 -15.00
CA VAL A 18 14.74 8.79 -15.57
C VAL A 18 13.50 9.14 -16.40
N ARG A 19 12.76 10.18 -16.00
CA ARG A 19 11.59 10.64 -16.77
C ARG A 19 11.97 11.09 -18.16
N ASP A 20 13.01 11.92 -18.31
CA ASP A 20 13.49 12.38 -19.62
C ASP A 20 13.93 11.20 -20.51
N PHE A 21 14.62 10.22 -19.92
CA PHE A 21 14.97 8.98 -20.64
C PHE A 21 13.74 8.25 -21.17
N ILE A 22 12.71 8.07 -20.34
CA ILE A 22 11.48 7.40 -20.74
C ILE A 22 10.79 8.20 -21.85
N GLN A 23 10.55 9.49 -21.66
CA GLN A 23 9.83 10.34 -22.61
C GLN A 23 10.47 10.36 -24.01
N ARG A 24 11.78 10.23 -24.08
CA ARG A 24 12.53 10.21 -25.36
C ARG A 24 12.57 8.87 -26.04
N ASN A 25 12.49 7.77 -25.31
CA ASN A 25 12.85 6.46 -25.81
C ASN A 25 11.71 5.44 -25.81
N TYR A 26 10.62 5.64 -25.02
CA TYR A 26 9.53 4.67 -25.01
C TYR A 26 8.66 4.75 -26.26
N LYS A 27 8.03 3.65 -26.60
CA LYS A 27 7.06 3.53 -27.70
C LYS A 27 5.67 3.27 -27.14
N PRO A 28 4.73 4.22 -27.28
CA PRO A 28 3.34 3.96 -26.90
C PRO A 28 2.78 2.77 -27.68
N TYR A 29 2.04 1.90 -26.99
CA TYR A 29 1.37 0.78 -27.63
C TYR A 29 -0.16 0.96 -27.58
N ILE A 30 -0.78 1.03 -28.77
CA ILE A 30 -2.22 1.26 -28.96
C ILE A 30 -2.97 0.02 -29.45
N GLY A 31 -2.26 -1.12 -29.58
CA GLY A 31 -2.85 -2.40 -30.00
C GLY A 31 -3.50 -3.18 -28.84
N ASP A 32 -3.69 -4.45 -29.06
CA ASP A 32 -4.30 -5.38 -28.12
C ASP A 32 -3.31 -6.45 -27.61
N GLN A 33 -3.81 -7.46 -26.92
CA GLN A 33 -3.05 -8.54 -26.30
C GLN A 33 -2.58 -9.64 -27.26
N ALA A 34 -2.78 -9.55 -28.57
CA ALA A 34 -2.49 -10.64 -29.53
C ALA A 34 -1.00 -11.06 -29.59
N PHE A 35 -0.08 -10.17 -29.25
CA PHE A 35 1.36 -10.47 -29.19
C PHE A 35 1.77 -11.28 -27.94
N LEU A 36 0.94 -11.31 -26.87
CA LEU A 36 1.27 -11.99 -25.62
C LEU A 36 1.51 -13.49 -25.82
N ARG A 37 2.36 -14.04 -24.98
CA ARG A 37 2.73 -15.46 -25.00
C ARG A 37 2.43 -16.11 -23.65
N GLY A 38 2.15 -17.40 -23.69
CA GLY A 38 1.97 -18.23 -22.49
C GLY A 38 3.31 -18.46 -21.76
N ALA A 39 3.22 -19.08 -20.59
CA ALA A 39 4.37 -19.49 -19.81
C ALA A 39 5.27 -20.47 -20.59
N THR A 40 6.56 -20.23 -20.59
CA THR A 40 7.53 -21.18 -21.17
C THR A 40 7.68 -22.42 -20.28
N PRO A 41 8.23 -23.54 -20.80
CA PRO A 41 8.54 -24.70 -19.98
C PRO A 41 9.44 -24.38 -18.78
N ARG A 42 10.37 -23.42 -18.94
CA ARG A 42 11.23 -22.93 -17.84
C ARG A 42 10.43 -22.22 -16.76
N THR A 43 9.57 -21.28 -17.14
CA THR A 43 8.65 -20.59 -16.24
C THR A 43 7.76 -21.57 -15.50
N ALA A 44 7.17 -22.54 -16.20
CA ALA A 44 6.30 -23.56 -15.62
C ALA A 44 7.05 -24.39 -14.56
N LYS A 45 8.28 -24.85 -14.86
CA LYS A 45 9.12 -25.62 -13.94
C LYS A 45 9.50 -24.82 -12.70
N LEU A 46 9.82 -23.52 -12.86
CA LEU A 46 10.15 -22.63 -11.75
C LEU A 46 8.93 -22.42 -10.85
N MET A 47 7.74 -22.19 -11.46
CA MET A 47 6.49 -22.05 -10.72
C MET A 47 6.07 -23.32 -9.98
N GLU A 48 6.31 -24.50 -10.54
CA GLU A 48 6.06 -25.76 -9.85
C GLU A 48 6.86 -25.82 -8.53
N LYS A 49 8.14 -25.47 -8.56
CA LYS A 49 8.97 -25.39 -7.33
C LYS A 49 8.45 -24.34 -6.34
N VAL A 50 8.09 -23.17 -6.83
CA VAL A 50 7.55 -22.09 -5.98
C VAL A 50 6.24 -22.53 -5.34
N ASN A 51 5.33 -23.15 -6.09
CA ASN A 51 4.06 -23.64 -5.55
C ASN A 51 4.26 -24.75 -4.50
N ALA A 52 5.23 -25.65 -4.69
CA ALA A 52 5.59 -26.64 -3.70
C ALA A 52 6.11 -26.01 -2.40
N LEU A 53 6.95 -24.95 -2.51
CA LEU A 53 7.45 -24.20 -1.36
C LEU A 53 6.33 -23.44 -0.62
N LEU A 54 5.42 -22.79 -1.36
CA LEU A 54 4.26 -22.09 -0.77
C LEU A 54 3.30 -23.07 -0.07
N LYS A 55 3.11 -24.27 -0.62
CA LYS A 55 2.33 -25.32 0.04
C LYS A 55 2.99 -25.77 1.34
N SER A 56 4.31 -26.02 1.32
CA SER A 56 5.07 -26.38 2.52
C SER A 56 5.04 -25.27 3.57
N GLU A 57 5.08 -23.98 3.15
CA GLU A 57 4.92 -22.84 4.04
C GLU A 57 3.56 -22.83 4.73
N GLN A 58 2.49 -23.10 3.98
CA GLN A 58 1.13 -23.20 4.51
C GLN A 58 0.99 -24.35 5.52
N GLU A 59 1.54 -25.53 5.19
CA GLU A 59 1.54 -26.70 6.08
C GLU A 59 2.29 -26.48 7.38
N LYS A 60 3.31 -25.60 7.38
CA LYS A 60 4.06 -25.17 8.56
C LYS A 60 3.42 -23.99 9.34
N GLY A 61 2.20 -23.59 9.00
CA GLY A 61 1.49 -22.51 9.70
C GLY A 61 1.82 -21.11 9.21
N GLY A 62 2.32 -20.96 7.97
CA GLY A 62 2.48 -19.67 7.28
C GLY A 62 3.90 -19.12 7.24
N VAL A 63 4.87 -19.77 7.86
CA VAL A 63 6.31 -19.43 7.76
C VAL A 63 7.10 -20.69 7.49
N LEU A 64 7.81 -20.72 6.35
CA LEU A 64 8.59 -21.90 5.94
C LEU A 64 9.84 -22.05 6.77
N ASP A 65 10.61 -20.97 6.95
CA ASP A 65 11.86 -20.95 7.71
C ASP A 65 12.21 -19.52 8.16
N ILE A 66 13.02 -19.40 9.22
CA ILE A 66 13.54 -18.14 9.78
C ILE A 66 15.03 -18.28 10.00
N ASP A 67 15.83 -17.31 9.52
CA ASP A 67 17.22 -17.19 9.93
C ASP A 67 17.29 -16.56 11.33
N THR A 68 17.61 -17.35 12.32
CA THR A 68 17.71 -16.90 13.71
C THR A 68 19.14 -16.52 14.13
N GLU A 69 20.09 -16.59 13.19
CA GLU A 69 21.52 -16.40 13.48
C GLU A 69 22.09 -15.06 13.00
N ARG A 70 21.37 -14.37 12.08
CA ARG A 70 21.87 -13.16 11.42
C ARG A 70 20.81 -12.07 11.37
N VAL A 71 21.25 -10.84 11.62
CA VAL A 71 20.44 -9.66 11.30
C VAL A 71 20.55 -9.38 9.80
N SER A 72 19.41 -9.18 9.15
CA SER A 72 19.33 -8.94 7.71
C SER A 72 20.01 -7.63 7.31
N SER A 73 20.85 -7.67 6.31
CA SER A 73 21.42 -6.53 5.59
C SER A 73 21.80 -6.94 4.18
N LEU A 74 22.29 -6.01 3.37
CA LEU A 74 22.63 -6.27 1.97
C LEU A 74 23.65 -7.40 1.80
N LEU A 75 24.60 -7.54 2.72
CA LEU A 75 25.72 -8.50 2.65
C LEU A 75 25.65 -9.61 3.70
N SER A 76 24.52 -9.76 4.42
CA SER A 76 24.41 -10.77 5.50
C SER A 76 24.33 -12.20 5.00
N TYR A 77 23.94 -12.41 3.75
CA TYR A 77 23.69 -13.73 3.19
C TYR A 77 24.52 -13.98 1.94
N PRO A 78 24.97 -15.23 1.72
CA PRO A 78 25.50 -15.64 0.43
C PRO A 78 24.40 -15.58 -0.65
N ALA A 79 24.78 -15.76 -1.91
CA ALA A 79 23.82 -15.82 -3.01
C ALA A 79 22.84 -16.98 -2.85
N GLY A 80 21.56 -16.69 -2.79
CA GLY A 80 20.45 -17.64 -2.70
C GLY A 80 19.71 -17.77 -4.03
N TYR A 81 19.16 -18.94 -4.31
CA TYR A 81 18.44 -19.28 -5.54
C TYR A 81 17.18 -20.11 -5.24
N ILE A 82 16.16 -19.96 -6.07
CA ILE A 82 15.04 -20.92 -6.12
C ILE A 82 15.49 -22.17 -6.90
N ASP A 83 16.04 -21.92 -8.08
CA ASP A 83 16.58 -22.94 -8.98
C ASP A 83 17.64 -22.31 -9.90
N ARG A 84 18.90 -22.45 -9.53
CA ARG A 84 20.01 -21.78 -10.20
C ARG A 84 20.10 -22.01 -11.71
N GLU A 85 19.62 -23.16 -12.18
CA GLU A 85 19.67 -23.54 -13.60
C GLU A 85 18.52 -22.91 -14.40
N ASN A 86 17.37 -22.68 -13.76
CA ASN A 86 16.16 -22.24 -14.43
C ASN A 86 15.82 -20.76 -14.19
N GLU A 87 16.46 -20.07 -13.24
CA GLU A 87 16.27 -18.64 -12.99
C GLU A 87 16.96 -17.77 -14.04
N LEU A 88 16.25 -16.80 -14.58
CA LEU A 88 16.82 -15.74 -15.45
C LEU A 88 17.17 -14.50 -14.65
N ILE A 89 16.32 -14.13 -13.69
CA ILE A 89 16.51 -13.05 -12.74
C ILE A 89 16.86 -13.69 -11.39
N VAL A 90 17.98 -13.31 -10.80
CA VAL A 90 18.49 -13.93 -9.58
C VAL A 90 18.43 -12.99 -8.39
N GLY A 91 18.42 -13.55 -7.20
CA GLY A 91 18.46 -12.83 -5.94
C GLY A 91 17.33 -13.21 -4.99
N LEU A 92 17.68 -13.48 -3.73
CA LEU A 92 16.76 -13.77 -2.65
C LEU A 92 17.04 -12.86 -1.44
N GLN A 93 16.04 -12.67 -0.58
CA GLN A 93 16.19 -11.92 0.66
C GLN A 93 17.23 -12.54 1.62
N THR A 94 17.30 -13.87 1.62
CA THR A 94 18.23 -14.67 2.39
C THR A 94 18.97 -15.65 1.47
N ASP A 95 19.55 -16.67 2.02
CA ASP A 95 20.23 -17.76 1.30
C ASP A 95 19.29 -18.84 0.75
N ALA A 96 18.00 -18.80 1.14
CA ALA A 96 17.00 -19.76 0.69
C ALA A 96 15.64 -19.08 0.40
N PRO A 97 14.83 -19.64 -0.52
CA PRO A 97 13.51 -19.09 -0.83
C PRO A 97 12.55 -19.21 0.36
N LEU A 98 11.72 -18.18 0.56
CA LEU A 98 10.73 -18.06 1.65
C LEU A 98 11.31 -18.13 3.07
N LYS A 99 12.62 -18.13 3.23
CA LYS A 99 13.28 -18.04 4.54
C LYS A 99 13.30 -16.57 4.98
N ARG A 100 12.66 -16.26 6.13
CA ARG A 100 12.60 -14.89 6.69
C ARG A 100 13.93 -14.49 7.31
N GLY A 101 14.32 -13.24 7.13
CA GLY A 101 15.43 -12.63 7.87
C GLY A 101 14.92 -11.79 9.04
N VAL A 102 15.71 -11.69 10.10
CA VAL A 102 15.48 -10.75 11.19
C VAL A 102 15.98 -9.37 10.76
N ASN A 103 15.06 -8.42 10.53
CA ASN A 103 15.42 -7.06 10.15
C ASN A 103 15.85 -6.23 11.36
N PRO A 104 16.79 -5.27 11.19
CA PRO A 104 17.24 -4.40 12.27
C PRO A 104 16.21 -3.34 12.69
N PHE A 105 15.11 -3.19 11.94
CA PHE A 105 14.03 -2.25 12.18
C PHE A 105 12.95 -2.89 13.05
N GLY A 106 12.43 -2.15 14.02
CA GLY A 106 11.64 -2.68 15.12
C GLY A 106 12.54 -3.06 16.30
N GLY A 107 11.97 -3.45 17.41
CA GLY A 107 12.73 -3.86 18.60
C GLY A 107 12.98 -5.35 18.64
N ILE A 108 13.97 -5.76 19.43
CA ILE A 108 14.26 -7.18 19.68
C ILE A 108 13.03 -7.96 20.19
N ARG A 109 12.18 -7.30 20.97
CA ARG A 109 10.92 -7.90 21.46
C ARG A 109 9.99 -8.32 20.32
N MET A 110 9.93 -7.53 19.24
CA MET A 110 9.12 -7.84 18.07
C MET A 110 9.69 -9.05 17.32
N ALA A 111 11.02 -9.08 17.11
CA ALA A 111 11.68 -10.21 16.48
C ALA A 111 11.53 -11.50 17.30
N ARG A 112 11.70 -11.42 18.63
CA ARG A 112 11.50 -12.56 19.54
C ARG A 112 10.06 -13.09 19.49
N SER A 113 9.07 -12.22 19.65
CA SER A 113 7.65 -12.60 19.59
C SER A 113 7.28 -13.23 18.23
N ALA A 114 7.81 -12.69 17.13
CA ALA A 114 7.57 -13.24 15.81
C ALA A 114 8.22 -14.63 15.64
N CYS A 115 9.44 -14.84 16.13
CA CYS A 115 10.11 -16.15 16.11
C CYS A 115 9.37 -17.17 16.96
N GLU A 116 9.04 -16.83 18.19
CA GLU A 116 8.34 -17.71 19.14
C GLU A 116 6.97 -18.17 18.62
N ALA A 117 6.24 -17.27 17.94
CA ALA A 117 4.94 -17.60 17.36
C ALA A 117 5.00 -18.71 16.32
N TYR A 118 6.15 -18.91 15.68
CA TYR A 118 6.38 -19.96 14.68
C TYR A 118 7.30 -21.08 15.16
N GLY A 119 7.55 -21.15 16.47
CA GLY A 119 8.37 -22.23 17.08
C GLY A 119 9.88 -22.06 16.92
N TYR A 120 10.35 -20.86 16.62
CA TYR A 120 11.77 -20.53 16.51
C TYR A 120 12.25 -19.72 17.72
N ARG A 121 13.54 -19.77 17.99
CA ARG A 121 14.19 -18.97 19.03
C ARG A 121 15.38 -18.24 18.42
N LEU A 122 15.50 -16.95 18.74
CA LEU A 122 16.66 -16.15 18.34
C LEU A 122 17.94 -16.68 18.98
N SER A 123 19.05 -16.62 18.25
CA SER A 123 20.37 -16.94 18.79
C SER A 123 20.82 -15.89 19.82
N GLU A 124 21.68 -16.29 20.74
CA GLU A 124 22.31 -15.38 21.70
C GLU A 124 23.06 -14.25 20.99
N ARG A 125 23.64 -14.52 19.82
CA ARG A 125 24.34 -13.51 19.01
C ARG A 125 23.42 -12.37 18.59
N ILE A 126 22.20 -12.66 18.13
CA ILE A 126 21.23 -11.60 17.77
C ILE A 126 20.80 -10.85 19.02
N GLU A 127 20.50 -11.55 20.11
CA GLU A 127 20.13 -10.93 21.40
C GLU A 127 21.22 -9.97 21.88
N GLU A 128 22.48 -10.39 21.81
CA GLU A 128 23.64 -9.59 22.17
C GLU A 128 23.80 -8.37 21.26
N GLU A 129 23.68 -8.54 19.93
CA GLU A 129 23.76 -7.42 18.97
C GLU A 129 22.72 -6.33 19.28
N PHE A 130 21.49 -6.70 19.60
CA PHE A 130 20.43 -5.76 19.97
C PHE A 130 20.63 -5.13 21.36
N SER A 131 21.41 -5.73 22.25
CA SER A 131 21.71 -5.14 23.57
C SER A 131 22.56 -3.86 23.47
N TYR A 132 23.34 -3.70 22.39
CA TYR A 132 24.16 -2.52 22.12
C TYR A 132 23.48 -1.47 21.25
N LYS A 133 22.30 -1.76 20.72
CA LYS A 133 21.59 -0.88 19.80
C LYS A 133 20.36 -0.29 20.45
N THR A 134 20.15 1.01 20.28
CA THR A 134 18.84 1.62 20.44
C THR A 134 18.12 1.52 19.11
N THR A 135 16.97 0.85 19.07
CA THR A 135 16.13 0.78 17.88
C THR A 135 15.18 1.97 17.83
N HIS A 136 14.55 2.22 16.68
CA HIS A 136 13.53 3.27 16.62
C HIS A 136 12.34 2.94 17.53
N ASN A 137 12.01 1.65 17.72
CA ASN A 137 10.98 1.21 18.66
C ASN A 137 11.32 1.62 20.11
N ASP A 138 12.56 1.38 20.56
CA ASP A 138 13.00 1.82 21.89
C ASP A 138 12.89 3.34 22.02
N GLY A 139 13.42 4.07 21.03
CA GLY A 139 13.38 5.54 21.01
C GLY A 139 11.95 6.10 21.09
N VAL A 140 11.02 5.55 20.31
CA VAL A 140 9.62 5.93 20.33
C VAL A 140 9.02 5.72 21.74
N PHE A 141 9.21 4.55 22.34
CA PHE A 141 8.65 4.24 23.67
C PHE A 141 9.35 4.99 24.80
N HIS A 142 10.56 5.50 24.63
CA HIS A 142 11.17 6.43 25.58
C HIS A 142 10.50 7.82 25.61
N VAL A 143 9.88 8.24 24.49
CA VAL A 143 9.33 9.59 24.31
C VAL A 143 7.81 9.63 24.36
N TYR A 144 7.13 8.56 24.05
CA TYR A 144 5.66 8.52 24.10
C TYR A 144 5.13 9.00 25.44
N THR A 145 4.25 10.01 25.40
CA THR A 145 3.53 10.49 26.56
C THR A 145 2.48 9.44 27.02
N GLU A 146 1.95 9.62 28.22
CA GLU A 146 0.86 8.78 28.70
C GLU A 146 -0.38 8.86 27.81
N GLU A 147 -0.70 10.05 27.30
CA GLU A 147 -1.80 10.28 26.35
C GLU A 147 -1.60 9.49 25.05
N MET A 148 -0.39 9.51 24.46
CA MET A 148 -0.08 8.74 23.25
C MET A 148 -0.19 7.23 23.49
N ARG A 149 0.29 6.74 24.64
CA ARG A 149 0.19 5.32 25.03
C ARG A 149 -1.27 4.90 25.24
N ALA A 150 -2.05 5.74 25.91
CA ALA A 150 -3.48 5.51 26.16
C ALA A 150 -4.26 5.47 24.84
N ALA A 151 -4.01 6.41 23.93
CA ALA A 151 -4.65 6.47 22.62
C ALA A 151 -4.35 5.22 21.75
N ARG A 152 -3.09 4.75 21.79
CA ARG A 152 -2.66 3.52 21.11
C ARG A 152 -3.34 2.29 21.71
N HIS A 153 -3.37 2.18 23.02
CA HIS A 153 -3.98 1.05 23.74
C HIS A 153 -5.49 0.96 23.52
N ALA A 154 -6.19 2.09 23.62
CA ALA A 154 -7.63 2.18 23.37
C ALA A 154 -8.01 1.93 21.89
N GLY A 155 -7.04 1.98 20.98
CA GLY A 155 -7.27 1.76 19.56
C GLY A 155 -7.90 2.93 18.82
N ILE A 156 -7.77 4.15 19.36
CA ILE A 156 -8.11 5.36 18.60
C ILE A 156 -7.04 5.65 17.54
N LEU A 157 -5.77 5.30 17.81
CA LEU A 157 -4.69 5.19 16.83
C LEU A 157 -4.30 3.72 16.65
N THR A 158 -4.21 3.25 15.42
CA THR A 158 -3.93 1.83 15.12
C THR A 158 -2.99 1.69 13.92
N GLY A 159 -2.09 0.68 13.97
CA GLY A 159 -1.16 0.37 12.89
C GLY A 159 0.00 1.37 12.76
N LEU A 160 0.35 2.05 13.85
CA LEU A 160 1.48 2.98 13.89
C LEU A 160 2.81 2.28 13.54
N PRO A 161 3.69 2.89 12.72
CA PRO A 161 4.98 2.30 12.37
C PRO A 161 6.01 2.49 13.50
N ASP A 162 5.62 2.20 14.73
CA ASP A 162 6.47 2.29 15.92
C ASP A 162 7.24 1.00 16.23
N ALA A 163 6.95 -0.09 15.51
CA ALA A 163 7.56 -1.41 15.73
C ALA A 163 8.02 -2.10 14.44
N TYR A 164 7.99 -1.43 13.30
CA TYR A 164 8.44 -1.94 12.01
C TYR A 164 8.98 -0.80 11.14
N GLY A 165 9.60 -1.11 10.00
CA GLY A 165 10.15 -0.12 9.08
C GLY A 165 9.08 0.83 8.53
N ARG A 166 9.48 2.06 8.21
CA ARG A 166 8.56 3.13 7.81
C ARG A 166 7.70 2.76 6.59
N GLY A 167 8.29 2.10 5.58
CA GLY A 167 7.62 1.82 4.31
C GLY A 167 7.22 3.10 3.56
N ARG A 168 6.38 2.96 2.54
CA ARG A 168 5.87 4.08 1.73
C ARG A 168 6.94 5.01 1.17
N ILE A 169 8.07 4.41 0.79
CA ILE A 169 9.18 5.03 0.10
C ILE A 169 9.39 4.21 -1.18
N ILE A 170 9.23 4.84 -2.33
CA ILE A 170 9.50 4.20 -3.62
C ILE A 170 10.88 4.67 -4.08
N GLY A 171 11.91 3.86 -3.86
CA GLY A 171 13.22 4.11 -4.44
C GLY A 171 13.12 4.07 -5.97
N ASP A 172 13.79 4.99 -6.65
CA ASP A 172 13.85 4.90 -8.10
C ASP A 172 14.87 3.83 -8.54
N TYR A 173 14.43 2.58 -8.45
CA TYR A 173 15.24 1.40 -8.75
C TYR A 173 15.71 1.37 -10.21
N ARG A 174 15.03 2.07 -11.11
CA ARG A 174 15.40 2.24 -12.54
C ARG A 174 16.74 2.95 -12.69
N ARG A 175 17.11 3.81 -11.72
CA ARG A 175 18.41 4.51 -11.72
C ARG A 175 19.59 3.53 -11.72
N VAL A 176 19.47 2.38 -11.07
CA VAL A 176 20.52 1.37 -11.05
C VAL A 176 20.78 0.83 -12.47
N ALA A 177 19.70 0.56 -13.21
CA ALA A 177 19.80 0.06 -14.56
C ALA A 177 20.29 1.14 -15.56
N LEU A 178 19.76 2.36 -15.43
CA LEU A 178 20.05 3.44 -16.38
C LEU A 178 21.47 4.00 -16.23
N TYR A 179 21.94 4.18 -14.99
CA TYR A 179 23.19 4.89 -14.71
C TYR A 179 24.34 3.99 -14.25
N GLY A 180 24.03 2.84 -13.65
CA GLY A 180 25.00 2.06 -12.88
C GLY A 180 25.35 2.73 -11.56
N VAL A 181 25.78 1.91 -10.61
CA VAL A 181 26.00 2.36 -9.21
C VAL A 181 27.15 3.34 -9.08
N ASP A 182 28.21 3.22 -9.89
CA ASP A 182 29.37 4.14 -9.82
C ASP A 182 29.01 5.57 -10.23
N TYR A 183 28.11 5.73 -11.19
CA TYR A 183 27.59 7.06 -11.54
C TYR A 183 26.79 7.65 -10.36
N LEU A 184 25.89 6.86 -9.76
CA LEU A 184 25.07 7.31 -8.63
C LEU A 184 25.94 7.70 -7.43
N ILE A 185 27.02 6.96 -7.14
CA ILE A 185 27.98 7.32 -6.09
C ILE A 185 28.61 8.67 -6.39
N ARG A 186 29.12 8.89 -7.63
CA ARG A 186 29.73 10.17 -8.01
C ARG A 186 28.75 11.35 -7.87
N GLN A 187 27.48 11.15 -8.23
CA GLN A 187 26.45 12.19 -8.07
C GLN A 187 26.24 12.54 -6.60
N LYS A 188 26.10 11.53 -5.72
CA LYS A 188 25.95 11.77 -4.28
C LYS A 188 27.18 12.41 -3.65
N GLU A 189 28.39 12.08 -4.11
CA GLU A 189 29.63 12.74 -3.69
C GLU A 189 29.67 14.21 -4.14
N ALA A 190 29.24 14.51 -5.37
CA ALA A 190 29.13 15.87 -5.88
C ALA A 190 28.09 16.69 -5.07
N ASP A 191 26.93 16.12 -4.79
CA ASP A 191 25.92 16.73 -3.92
C ASP A 191 26.47 17.02 -2.53
N ARG A 192 27.20 16.07 -1.92
CA ARG A 192 27.84 16.24 -0.63
C ARG A 192 28.81 17.42 -0.61
N VAL A 193 29.59 17.58 -1.68
CA VAL A 193 30.50 18.73 -1.83
C VAL A 193 29.69 20.03 -1.99
N ALA A 194 28.62 20.05 -2.77
CA ALA A 194 27.80 21.22 -3.00
C ALA A 194 27.10 21.67 -1.69
N TYR A 195 26.43 20.78 -0.98
CA TYR A 195 25.76 21.07 0.29
C TYR A 195 26.76 21.36 1.42
N GLY A 196 27.99 20.85 1.36
CA GLY A 196 29.06 21.13 2.29
C GLY A 196 29.51 22.61 2.31
N LYS A 197 29.15 23.39 1.28
CA LYS A 197 29.40 24.83 1.21
C LYS A 197 28.32 25.67 1.91
N ASN A 198 27.20 25.07 2.30
CA ASN A 198 26.10 25.74 2.96
C ASN A 198 26.40 25.96 4.47
N ASN A 199 25.60 26.80 5.10
CA ASN A 199 25.64 26.96 6.56
C ASN A 199 25.33 25.62 7.24
N MET A 200 26.10 25.29 8.29
CA MET A 200 25.94 24.05 9.06
C MET A 200 24.80 24.16 10.07
N THR A 201 23.60 24.30 9.55
CA THR A 201 22.37 24.14 10.35
C THR A 201 22.16 22.66 10.68
N GLU A 202 21.30 22.36 11.66
CA GLU A 202 20.95 20.98 12.02
C GLU A 202 20.50 20.17 10.77
N GLU A 203 19.65 20.75 9.94
CA GLU A 203 19.15 20.08 8.71
C GLU A 203 20.29 19.79 7.71
N ASN A 204 21.22 20.75 7.52
CA ASN A 204 22.33 20.53 6.59
C ASN A 204 23.35 19.52 7.12
N VAL A 205 23.64 19.53 8.43
CA VAL A 205 24.50 18.51 9.06
C VAL A 205 23.90 17.12 8.91
N ARG A 206 22.59 17.00 9.16
CA ARG A 206 21.85 15.75 8.96
C ARG A 206 21.89 15.28 7.52
N LEU A 207 21.64 16.16 6.55
CA LEU A 207 21.70 15.83 5.14
C LEU A 207 23.08 15.33 4.71
N LEU A 208 24.16 15.93 5.18
CA LEU A 208 25.53 15.47 4.87
C LEU A 208 25.82 14.09 5.47
N GLU A 209 25.32 13.79 6.67
CA GLU A 209 25.39 12.46 7.27
C GLU A 209 24.56 11.44 6.50
N GLU A 210 23.35 11.81 6.08
CA GLU A 210 22.47 10.97 5.25
C GLU A 210 23.13 10.64 3.91
N LEU A 211 23.74 11.62 3.23
CA LEU A 211 24.49 11.39 1.97
C LEU A 211 25.67 10.45 2.17
N TRP A 212 26.40 10.57 3.28
CA TRP A 212 27.49 9.65 3.58
C TRP A 212 26.99 8.20 3.73
N LYS A 213 25.87 8.01 4.45
CA LYS A 213 25.21 6.71 4.61
C LYS A 213 24.69 6.15 3.28
N GLN A 214 24.13 6.99 2.42
CA GLN A 214 23.65 6.63 1.09
C GLN A 214 24.79 6.12 0.21
N ILE A 215 25.95 6.80 0.19
CA ILE A 215 27.13 6.40 -0.56
C ILE A 215 27.65 5.05 -0.07
N ASP A 216 27.73 4.82 1.25
CA ASP A 216 28.16 3.53 1.82
C ASP A 216 27.22 2.39 1.38
N PHE A 217 25.91 2.62 1.38
CA PHE A 217 24.93 1.60 0.97
C PHE A 217 24.90 1.36 -0.55
N LEU A 218 25.19 2.35 -1.38
CA LEU A 218 25.43 2.13 -2.81
C LEU A 218 26.66 1.22 -3.05
N LYS A 219 27.72 1.39 -2.29
CA LYS A 219 28.88 0.48 -2.34
C LYS A 219 28.52 -0.95 -1.91
N LYS A 220 27.71 -1.09 -0.86
CA LYS A 220 27.18 -2.40 -0.43
C LYS A 220 26.24 -3.03 -1.45
N LEU A 221 25.47 -2.23 -2.19
CA LEU A 221 24.63 -2.73 -3.29
C LEU A 221 25.50 -3.37 -4.39
N LYS A 222 26.63 -2.77 -4.75
CA LYS A 222 27.61 -3.41 -5.66
C LYS A 222 28.07 -4.75 -5.14
N GLY A 223 28.53 -4.80 -3.88
CA GLY A 223 28.98 -6.04 -3.23
C GLY A 223 27.89 -7.12 -3.21
N MET A 224 26.63 -6.74 -3.02
CA MET A 224 25.51 -7.69 -3.08
C MET A 224 25.35 -8.29 -4.49
N ALA A 225 25.45 -7.48 -5.54
CA ALA A 225 25.35 -7.96 -6.93
C ALA A 225 26.55 -8.84 -7.31
N GLU A 226 27.74 -8.50 -6.83
CA GLU A 226 28.97 -9.29 -7.02
C GLU A 226 28.84 -10.72 -6.46
N LEU A 227 28.10 -10.93 -5.36
CA LEU A 227 27.82 -12.28 -4.82
C LEU A 227 27.08 -13.16 -5.84
N TYR A 228 26.30 -12.56 -6.72
CA TYR A 228 25.59 -13.24 -7.81
C TYR A 228 26.37 -13.24 -9.14
N GLY A 229 27.59 -12.69 -9.16
CA GLY A 229 28.45 -12.62 -10.34
C GLY A 229 28.11 -11.48 -11.32
N TYR A 230 27.41 -10.43 -10.87
CA TYR A 230 27.05 -9.29 -11.70
C TYR A 230 27.81 -8.02 -11.33
N ASP A 231 28.25 -7.29 -12.36
CA ASP A 231 28.84 -5.96 -12.25
C ASP A 231 27.82 -4.87 -12.56
N ILE A 232 27.21 -4.33 -11.54
CA ILE A 232 26.25 -3.22 -11.62
C ILE A 232 26.88 -1.83 -11.46
N ALA A 233 28.23 -1.76 -11.43
CA ALA A 233 28.93 -0.47 -11.45
C ALA A 233 28.58 0.35 -12.69
N ARG A 234 28.33 -0.32 -13.79
CA ARG A 234 27.96 0.21 -15.11
C ARG A 234 26.48 0.13 -15.42
N PRO A 235 25.98 0.92 -16.38
CA PRO A 235 24.63 0.80 -16.92
C PRO A 235 24.31 -0.59 -17.49
N ALA A 236 23.03 -0.95 -17.49
CA ALA A 236 22.53 -2.15 -18.13
C ALA A 236 22.69 -2.08 -19.66
N LYS A 237 23.08 -3.18 -20.30
CA LYS A 237 23.32 -3.27 -21.74
C LYS A 237 22.17 -3.87 -22.54
N ASN A 238 21.27 -4.60 -21.90
CA ASN A 238 20.16 -5.30 -22.52
C ASN A 238 18.98 -5.43 -21.54
N ALA A 239 17.87 -5.94 -22.01
CA ALA A 239 16.64 -6.09 -21.24
C ALA A 239 16.83 -6.95 -19.98
N ARG A 240 17.53 -8.07 -20.08
CA ARG A 240 17.79 -8.94 -18.93
C ARG A 240 18.59 -8.22 -17.84
N GLU A 241 19.63 -7.48 -18.22
CA GLU A 241 20.40 -6.68 -17.27
C GLU A 241 19.55 -5.53 -16.69
N ALA A 242 18.74 -4.85 -17.49
CA ALA A 242 17.89 -3.76 -17.02
C ALA A 242 16.91 -4.26 -15.93
N ILE A 243 16.27 -5.40 -16.14
CA ILE A 243 15.40 -6.03 -15.15
C ILE A 243 16.21 -6.44 -13.92
N GLN A 244 17.35 -7.11 -14.10
CA GLN A 244 18.18 -7.60 -13.00
C GLN A 244 18.74 -6.45 -12.14
N TRP A 245 19.22 -5.34 -12.75
CA TRP A 245 19.71 -4.17 -12.01
C TRP A 245 18.59 -3.48 -11.22
N THR A 246 17.42 -3.33 -11.85
CA THR A 246 16.23 -2.80 -11.18
C THR A 246 15.83 -3.68 -9.99
N TYR A 247 15.84 -5.00 -10.17
CA TYR A 247 15.53 -5.95 -9.11
C TYR A 247 16.57 -5.91 -7.99
N PHE A 248 17.86 -5.80 -8.27
CA PHE A 248 18.88 -5.67 -7.22
C PHE A 248 18.69 -4.42 -6.37
N GLY A 249 18.32 -3.29 -6.97
CA GLY A 249 17.97 -2.09 -6.23
C GLY A 249 16.78 -2.31 -5.28
N TYR A 250 15.73 -2.97 -5.77
CA TYR A 250 14.56 -3.35 -4.99
C TYR A 250 14.90 -4.38 -3.89
N LEU A 251 15.63 -5.42 -4.23
CA LEU A 251 16.05 -6.47 -3.28
C LEU A 251 16.88 -5.90 -2.14
N ALA A 252 17.77 -4.96 -2.42
CA ALA A 252 18.56 -4.28 -1.40
C ALA A 252 17.67 -3.56 -0.38
N ALA A 253 16.62 -2.87 -0.84
CA ALA A 253 15.64 -2.21 0.04
C ALA A 253 14.89 -3.23 0.92
N ILE A 254 14.48 -4.37 0.36
CA ILE A 254 13.82 -5.45 1.09
C ILE A 254 14.74 -6.09 2.14
N LYS A 255 16.04 -6.21 1.84
CA LYS A 255 17.03 -6.73 2.79
C LYS A 255 17.35 -5.74 3.89
N GLU A 256 17.29 -4.44 3.61
CA GLU A 256 17.60 -3.39 4.58
C GLU A 256 16.49 -3.20 5.60
N GLN A 257 15.21 -3.17 5.16
CA GLN A 257 14.10 -2.80 6.04
C GLN A 257 12.87 -3.71 5.88
N ASN A 258 12.02 -3.69 6.90
CA ASN A 258 10.74 -4.39 6.94
C ASN A 258 9.55 -3.43 6.90
N GLY A 259 9.59 -2.45 6.02
CA GLY A 259 8.53 -1.44 5.87
C GLY A 259 7.15 -2.02 5.59
N ALA A 260 6.13 -1.26 5.94
CA ALA A 260 4.74 -1.65 5.74
C ALA A 260 4.33 -1.68 4.27
N ALA A 261 5.08 -1.04 3.37
CA ALA A 261 4.85 -1.04 1.94
C ALA A 261 6.18 -0.88 1.21
N MET A 262 6.61 -1.95 0.58
CA MET A 262 7.86 -2.00 -0.20
C MET A 262 7.49 -2.03 -1.69
N SER A 263 6.95 -0.90 -2.19
CA SER A 263 6.45 -0.79 -3.56
C SER A 263 7.58 -0.76 -4.57
N LEU A 264 7.36 -1.42 -5.73
CA LEU A 264 8.32 -1.43 -6.84
C LEU A 264 8.34 -0.09 -7.58
N GLY A 265 7.16 0.48 -7.81
CA GLY A 265 7.02 1.77 -8.45
C GLY A 265 6.33 1.73 -9.80
N ARG A 266 7.00 2.21 -10.84
CA ARG A 266 6.54 2.25 -12.22
C ARG A 266 7.70 1.89 -13.12
N VAL A 267 7.86 0.61 -13.40
CA VAL A 267 9.00 0.10 -14.16
C VAL A 267 8.64 -0.37 -15.57
N SER A 268 7.35 -0.62 -15.86
CA SER A 268 6.89 -1.22 -17.12
C SER A 268 7.31 -0.42 -18.35
N SER A 269 7.06 0.89 -18.41
CA SER A 269 7.43 1.73 -19.55
C SER A 269 8.95 1.92 -19.69
N PHE A 270 9.69 1.89 -18.57
CA PHE A 270 11.15 1.94 -18.58
C PHE A 270 11.76 0.63 -19.13
N LEU A 271 11.33 -0.51 -18.62
CA LEU A 271 11.85 -1.80 -19.05
C LEU A 271 11.49 -2.12 -20.50
N ASP A 272 10.32 -1.64 -20.96
CA ASP A 272 9.87 -1.81 -22.34
C ASP A 272 10.86 -1.24 -23.36
N ILE A 273 11.54 -0.14 -23.04
CA ILE A 273 12.54 0.49 -23.91
C ILE A 273 13.68 -0.49 -24.25
N TYR A 274 14.17 -1.20 -23.25
CA TYR A 274 15.22 -2.22 -23.43
C TYR A 274 14.68 -3.46 -24.13
N ILE A 275 13.47 -3.89 -23.79
CA ILE A 275 12.83 -5.08 -24.39
C ILE A 275 12.55 -4.85 -25.87
N GLU A 276 11.94 -3.73 -26.25
CA GLU A 276 11.64 -3.41 -27.65
C GLU A 276 12.92 -3.30 -28.49
N ARG A 277 13.97 -2.66 -27.97
CA ARG A 277 15.28 -2.65 -28.64
C ARG A 277 15.83 -4.06 -28.87
N ASP A 278 15.77 -4.91 -27.86
CA ASP A 278 16.30 -6.28 -27.96
C ASP A 278 15.44 -7.18 -28.88
N LEU A 279 14.14 -6.91 -28.98
CA LEU A 279 13.25 -7.52 -29.97
C LEU A 279 13.60 -7.05 -31.40
N GLU A 280 13.81 -5.76 -31.60
CA GLU A 280 14.20 -5.19 -32.91
C GLU A 280 15.56 -5.71 -33.40
N ASN A 281 16.50 -5.92 -32.47
CA ASN A 281 17.81 -6.48 -32.78
C ASN A 281 17.81 -8.01 -32.91
N GLY A 282 16.68 -8.68 -32.66
CA GLY A 282 16.53 -10.12 -32.75
C GLY A 282 17.24 -10.89 -31.62
N THR A 283 17.62 -10.21 -30.54
CA THR A 283 18.21 -10.85 -29.34
C THR A 283 17.15 -11.42 -28.39
N LEU A 284 15.92 -10.92 -28.49
CA LEU A 284 14.73 -11.46 -27.83
C LEU A 284 13.65 -11.83 -28.85
N THR A 285 12.74 -12.69 -28.44
CA THR A 285 11.44 -12.94 -29.07
C THR A 285 10.34 -12.52 -28.10
N GLU A 286 9.09 -12.40 -28.56
CA GLU A 286 7.96 -12.08 -27.66
C GLU A 286 7.81 -13.12 -26.54
N GLU A 287 8.14 -14.41 -26.81
CA GLU A 287 8.13 -15.47 -25.82
C GLU A 287 9.20 -15.27 -24.73
N THR A 288 10.46 -14.99 -25.16
CA THR A 288 11.56 -14.77 -24.19
C THR A 288 11.45 -13.43 -23.47
N ALA A 289 10.83 -12.42 -24.07
CA ALA A 289 10.50 -11.16 -23.41
C ALA A 289 9.44 -11.36 -22.29
N GLN A 290 8.41 -12.16 -22.55
CA GLN A 290 7.43 -12.53 -21.52
C GLN A 290 8.09 -13.37 -20.42
N GLU A 291 8.95 -14.33 -20.75
CA GLU A 291 9.69 -15.16 -19.80
C GLU A 291 10.51 -14.33 -18.80
N LEU A 292 11.17 -13.26 -19.27
CA LEU A 292 11.92 -12.34 -18.39
C LEU A 292 11.00 -11.63 -17.36
N ILE A 293 9.83 -11.20 -17.79
CA ILE A 293 8.86 -10.53 -16.91
C ILE A 293 8.22 -11.54 -15.95
N ASP A 294 7.92 -12.75 -16.43
CA ASP A 294 7.40 -13.83 -15.58
C ASP A 294 8.40 -14.18 -14.46
N ASP A 295 9.68 -14.34 -14.78
CA ASP A 295 10.72 -14.63 -13.79
C ASP A 295 10.88 -13.49 -12.79
N PHE A 296 10.87 -12.24 -13.26
CA PHE A 296 10.91 -11.06 -12.39
C PHE A 296 9.72 -11.04 -11.42
N VAL A 297 8.51 -11.29 -11.88
CA VAL A 297 7.32 -11.34 -11.04
C VAL A 297 7.37 -12.50 -10.04
N ILE A 298 7.92 -13.67 -10.43
CA ILE A 298 8.15 -14.76 -9.48
C ILE A 298 9.00 -14.30 -8.30
N LYS A 299 10.07 -13.52 -8.52
CA LYS A 299 10.89 -12.98 -7.44
C LYS A 299 10.10 -12.08 -6.49
N LEU A 300 9.23 -11.23 -7.05
CA LEU A 300 8.38 -10.35 -6.24
C LEU A 300 7.36 -11.15 -5.40
N ARG A 301 6.83 -12.26 -5.95
CA ARG A 301 5.84 -13.11 -5.27
C ARG A 301 6.37 -13.88 -4.07
N ILE A 302 7.67 -14.13 -4.00
CA ILE A 302 8.29 -14.89 -2.89
C ILE A 302 8.93 -14.01 -1.84
N THR A 303 8.83 -12.69 -1.98
CA THR A 303 9.33 -11.74 -0.99
C THR A 303 8.45 -11.79 0.25
N ARG A 304 9.07 -11.98 1.43
CA ARG A 304 8.37 -12.10 2.72
C ARG A 304 9.12 -11.37 3.82
N GLN A 305 8.37 -10.84 4.78
CA GLN A 305 8.93 -10.24 6.00
C GLN A 305 8.54 -11.07 7.22
N LEU A 306 9.40 -11.09 8.25
CA LEU A 306 9.07 -11.68 9.54
C LEU A 306 8.14 -10.72 10.30
N ARG A 307 6.91 -11.17 10.61
CA ARG A 307 5.87 -10.37 11.28
C ARG A 307 5.35 -11.08 12.52
N THR A 308 4.84 -10.29 13.48
CA THR A 308 4.14 -10.83 14.64
C THR A 308 2.72 -11.29 14.27
N PRO A 309 2.09 -12.20 15.05
CA PRO A 309 0.71 -12.59 14.82
C PRO A 309 -0.28 -11.42 14.83
N GLU A 310 -0.07 -10.43 15.70
CA GLU A 310 -0.91 -9.22 15.78
C GLU A 310 -0.81 -8.39 14.50
N TYR A 311 0.37 -8.30 13.92
CA TYR A 311 0.56 -7.64 12.63
C TYR A 311 -0.18 -8.40 11.52
N ASN A 312 -0.08 -9.72 11.51
CA ASN A 312 -0.74 -10.57 10.53
C ASN A 312 -2.27 -10.46 10.61
N ASP A 313 -2.84 -10.37 11.83
CA ASP A 313 -4.28 -10.15 12.00
C ASP A 313 -4.71 -8.76 11.51
N LEU A 314 -3.89 -7.73 11.79
CA LEU A 314 -4.17 -6.35 11.37
C LEU A 314 -4.12 -6.15 9.85
N PHE A 315 -3.21 -6.84 9.16
CA PHE A 315 -2.87 -6.59 7.75
C PHE A 315 -3.14 -7.77 6.80
N GLY A 316 -3.75 -8.85 7.29
CA GLY A 316 -4.09 -10.03 6.48
C GLY A 316 -2.90 -10.89 6.07
N GLY A 317 -1.92 -11.03 6.95
CA GLY A 317 -0.70 -11.83 6.74
C GLY A 317 0.58 -10.99 6.80
N ASP A 318 1.61 -11.46 6.11
CA ASP A 318 2.93 -10.84 6.02
C ASP A 318 3.28 -10.26 4.62
N PRO A 319 2.35 -9.57 3.92
CA PRO A 319 2.61 -9.04 2.59
C PRO A 319 3.69 -7.94 2.65
N THR A 320 4.44 -7.80 1.56
CA THR A 320 5.37 -6.69 1.36
C THR A 320 4.70 -5.50 0.68
N TRP A 321 3.48 -5.70 0.15
CA TRP A 321 2.76 -4.75 -0.70
C TRP A 321 3.64 -4.19 -1.81
N THR A 322 4.27 -5.11 -2.53
CA THR A 322 4.98 -4.81 -3.77
C THR A 322 3.97 -4.32 -4.80
N THR A 323 3.95 -3.01 -5.04
CA THR A 323 3.01 -2.39 -5.99
C THR A 323 3.75 -1.97 -7.24
N GLU A 324 3.23 -2.35 -8.41
CA GLU A 324 3.67 -1.89 -9.72
C GLU A 324 2.53 -1.13 -10.38
N SER A 325 2.80 0.10 -10.81
CA SER A 325 1.85 0.96 -11.50
C SER A 325 2.02 0.86 -13.02
N VAL A 326 0.95 0.56 -13.74
CA VAL A 326 0.95 0.42 -15.21
C VAL A 326 -0.08 1.33 -15.85
N GLY A 327 0.11 1.69 -17.11
CA GLY A 327 -0.81 2.57 -17.85
C GLY A 327 -0.62 4.05 -17.53
N GLY A 328 -1.68 4.84 -17.58
CA GLY A 328 -1.66 6.29 -17.44
C GLY A 328 -1.30 7.02 -18.72
N MET A 329 -1.33 8.36 -18.64
CA MET A 329 -1.05 9.27 -19.75
C MET A 329 0.17 10.15 -19.43
N GLY A 330 0.94 10.49 -20.48
CA GLY A 330 1.99 11.49 -20.38
C GLY A 330 1.42 12.91 -20.34
N GLU A 331 2.18 13.86 -19.79
CA GLU A 331 1.84 15.29 -19.85
C GLU A 331 1.77 15.82 -21.29
N ASP A 332 2.41 15.14 -22.22
CA ASP A 332 2.38 15.43 -23.66
C ASP A 332 1.19 14.82 -24.41
N GLY A 333 0.28 14.16 -23.71
CA GLY A 333 -0.91 13.53 -24.26
C GLY A 333 -0.71 12.14 -24.87
N ARG A 334 0.53 11.62 -24.90
CA ARG A 334 0.76 10.23 -25.31
C ARG A 334 0.38 9.27 -24.19
N THR A 335 -0.17 8.10 -24.52
CA THR A 335 -0.35 7.07 -23.50
C THR A 335 1.00 6.51 -23.04
N LEU A 336 1.11 6.21 -21.74
CA LEU A 336 2.26 5.51 -21.16
C LEU A 336 2.08 3.98 -21.16
N VAL A 337 1.03 3.49 -21.77
CA VAL A 337 0.84 2.06 -22.05
C VAL A 337 1.90 1.59 -23.04
N THR A 338 2.59 0.54 -22.67
CA THR A 338 3.57 -0.16 -23.52
C THR A 338 3.21 -1.65 -23.60
N LYS A 339 3.85 -2.42 -24.46
CA LYS A 339 3.68 -3.87 -24.50
C LYS A 339 4.02 -4.51 -23.13
N THR A 340 4.99 -3.97 -22.42
CA THR A 340 5.37 -4.48 -21.09
C THR A 340 4.30 -4.20 -20.03
N SER A 341 3.44 -3.19 -20.20
CA SER A 341 2.24 -3.05 -19.37
C SER A 341 1.32 -4.26 -19.49
N PHE A 342 1.10 -4.74 -20.72
CA PHE A 342 0.35 -5.98 -20.96
C PHE A 342 1.07 -7.22 -20.42
N ARG A 343 2.41 -7.30 -20.57
CA ARG A 343 3.20 -8.45 -20.09
C ARG A 343 3.11 -8.60 -18.58
N PHE A 344 3.12 -7.49 -17.81
CA PHE A 344 2.90 -7.54 -16.36
C PHE A 344 1.52 -8.09 -16.00
N LEU A 345 0.46 -7.62 -16.66
CA LEU A 345 -0.89 -8.14 -16.45
C LEU A 345 -1.00 -9.62 -16.84
N ASN A 346 -0.32 -10.03 -17.93
CA ASN A 346 -0.33 -11.41 -18.41
C ASN A 346 0.32 -12.40 -17.42
N THR A 347 1.16 -11.94 -16.51
CA THR A 347 1.72 -12.79 -15.46
C THR A 347 0.63 -13.41 -14.56
N LEU A 348 -0.55 -12.79 -14.46
CA LEU A 348 -1.69 -13.37 -13.74
C LEU A 348 -2.28 -14.60 -14.42
N TYR A 349 -2.09 -14.72 -15.74
CA TYR A 349 -2.44 -15.94 -16.46
C TYR A 349 -1.29 -16.96 -16.44
N ASN A 350 -0.07 -16.52 -16.72
CA ASN A 350 1.08 -17.42 -16.81
C ASN A 350 1.48 -18.05 -15.46
N LEU A 351 1.36 -17.30 -14.38
CA LEU A 351 1.77 -17.70 -13.04
C LEU A 351 0.59 -17.92 -12.08
N GLY A 352 -0.63 -17.73 -12.58
CA GLY A 352 -1.87 -17.77 -11.78
C GLY A 352 -2.14 -16.46 -11.01
N ALA A 353 -3.39 -16.29 -10.59
CA ALA A 353 -3.84 -15.17 -9.77
C ALA A 353 -3.04 -15.10 -8.47
N ALA A 354 -2.63 -13.91 -8.07
CA ALA A 354 -1.88 -13.67 -6.84
C ALA A 354 -2.08 -12.24 -6.34
N PRO A 355 -1.96 -12.01 -5.02
CA PRO A 355 -2.07 -10.68 -4.45
C PRO A 355 -0.86 -9.78 -4.74
N GLU A 356 0.30 -10.36 -5.04
CA GLU A 356 1.54 -9.63 -5.30
C GLU A 356 2.21 -10.07 -6.61
N PRO A 357 2.79 -9.09 -7.33
CA PRO A 357 2.72 -7.66 -7.08
C PRO A 357 1.29 -7.14 -7.18
N ASN A 358 0.97 -6.11 -6.36
CA ASN A 358 -0.31 -5.41 -6.46
C ASN A 358 -0.28 -4.55 -7.74
N LEU A 359 -0.83 -5.08 -8.83
CA LEU A 359 -0.85 -4.41 -10.12
C LEU A 359 -1.93 -3.33 -10.11
N THR A 360 -1.48 -2.08 -10.22
CA THR A 360 -2.34 -0.90 -10.21
C THR A 360 -2.39 -0.26 -11.59
N VAL A 361 -3.57 -0.24 -12.17
CA VAL A 361 -3.80 0.42 -13.47
C VAL A 361 -4.09 1.90 -13.21
N LEU A 362 -3.25 2.77 -13.73
CA LEU A 362 -3.49 4.21 -13.74
C LEU A 362 -4.46 4.50 -14.90
N TRP A 363 -5.73 4.66 -14.54
CA TRP A 363 -6.83 4.73 -15.50
C TRP A 363 -7.08 6.15 -15.97
N SER A 364 -7.27 6.30 -17.28
CA SER A 364 -7.77 7.51 -17.93
C SER A 364 -8.77 7.10 -19.00
N GLU A 365 -9.76 7.93 -19.26
CA GLU A 365 -10.66 7.76 -20.40
C GLU A 365 -9.88 7.68 -21.73
N GLN A 366 -8.74 8.35 -21.82
CA GLN A 366 -7.89 8.43 -23.02
C GLN A 366 -6.99 7.21 -23.23
N LEU A 367 -7.02 6.22 -22.35
CA LEU A 367 -6.24 4.98 -22.54
C LEU A 367 -6.68 4.23 -23.80
N PRO A 368 -5.75 3.52 -24.48
CA PRO A 368 -6.09 2.69 -25.63
C PRO A 368 -7.17 1.67 -25.31
N GLU A 369 -8.16 1.54 -26.18
CA GLU A 369 -9.33 0.65 -25.97
C GLU A 369 -8.90 -0.81 -25.76
N GLY A 370 -7.91 -1.30 -26.52
CA GLY A 370 -7.36 -2.64 -26.35
C GLY A 370 -6.81 -2.88 -24.95
N PHE A 371 -6.13 -1.88 -24.37
CA PHE A 371 -5.62 -1.96 -23.00
C PHE A 371 -6.74 -1.92 -21.95
N LYS A 372 -7.72 -1.02 -22.10
CA LYS A 372 -8.90 -0.97 -21.23
C LYS A 372 -9.63 -2.31 -21.17
N LYS A 373 -9.92 -2.90 -22.33
CA LYS A 373 -10.58 -4.20 -22.44
C LYS A 373 -9.75 -5.32 -21.81
N PHE A 374 -8.45 -5.31 -22.02
CA PHE A 374 -7.57 -6.33 -21.40
C PHE A 374 -7.54 -6.21 -19.88
N CYS A 375 -7.44 -5.00 -19.33
CA CYS A 375 -7.53 -4.77 -17.88
C CYS A 375 -8.87 -5.27 -17.32
N ALA A 376 -9.99 -4.92 -17.94
CA ALA A 376 -11.31 -5.38 -17.52
C ALA A 376 -11.41 -6.91 -17.59
N GLN A 377 -10.88 -7.54 -18.64
CA GLN A 377 -10.82 -9.00 -18.76
C GLN A 377 -10.04 -9.63 -17.61
N VAL A 378 -8.85 -9.07 -17.28
CA VAL A 378 -8.01 -9.55 -16.16
C VAL A 378 -8.76 -9.44 -14.83
N SER A 379 -9.50 -8.34 -14.60
CA SER A 379 -10.34 -8.20 -13.40
C SER A 379 -11.42 -9.25 -13.32
N VAL A 380 -12.16 -9.48 -14.42
CA VAL A 380 -13.23 -10.51 -14.49
C VAL A 380 -12.69 -11.91 -14.24
N ASP A 381 -11.47 -12.20 -14.72
CA ASP A 381 -10.88 -13.53 -14.65
C ASP A 381 -10.16 -13.82 -13.32
N THR A 382 -9.60 -12.78 -12.66
CA THR A 382 -8.60 -13.00 -11.59
C THR A 382 -8.84 -12.25 -10.27
N ASP A 383 -9.66 -11.21 -10.25
CA ASP A 383 -9.85 -10.33 -9.09
C ASP A 383 -8.52 -9.79 -8.48
N SER A 384 -7.47 -9.65 -9.30
CA SER A 384 -6.09 -9.42 -8.82
C SER A 384 -5.53 -8.03 -9.08
N ILE A 385 -6.24 -7.15 -9.80
CA ILE A 385 -5.78 -5.79 -10.12
C ILE A 385 -6.70 -4.73 -9.54
N GLN A 386 -6.20 -3.50 -9.45
CA GLN A 386 -6.96 -2.33 -9.04
C GLN A 386 -6.79 -1.17 -10.02
N TYR A 387 -7.62 -0.17 -9.87
CA TYR A 387 -7.66 1.00 -10.74
C TYR A 387 -7.55 2.28 -9.94
N GLU A 388 -6.76 3.24 -10.44
CA GLU A 388 -6.64 4.57 -9.87
C GLU A 388 -6.73 5.63 -10.95
N ASN A 389 -7.38 6.75 -10.65
CA ASN A 389 -7.70 7.80 -11.59
C ASN A 389 -6.48 8.66 -11.92
N ASP A 390 -5.84 8.38 -13.06
CA ASP A 390 -4.70 9.15 -13.56
C ASP A 390 -5.07 10.62 -13.81
N ASP A 391 -6.29 10.89 -14.25
CA ASP A 391 -6.73 12.24 -14.64
C ASP A 391 -6.87 13.19 -13.45
N VAL A 392 -7.09 12.68 -12.22
CA VAL A 392 -7.07 13.49 -10.99
C VAL A 392 -5.68 13.55 -10.35
N MET A 393 -4.82 12.55 -10.58
CA MET A 393 -3.48 12.47 -9.98
C MET A 393 -2.40 13.14 -10.83
N ARG A 394 -2.41 12.94 -12.15
CA ARG A 394 -1.41 13.50 -13.08
C ARG A 394 -1.26 15.03 -12.98
N PRO A 395 -2.32 15.84 -12.85
CA PRO A 395 -2.15 17.28 -12.67
C PRO A 395 -1.38 17.69 -11.40
N ILE A 396 -1.30 16.80 -10.41
CA ILE A 396 -0.64 17.04 -9.11
C ILE A 396 0.80 16.50 -9.13
N TYR A 397 0.99 15.29 -9.65
CA TYR A 397 2.23 14.54 -9.55
C TYR A 397 3.05 14.50 -10.85
N GLY A 398 2.52 15.04 -11.97
CA GLY A 398 3.13 14.82 -13.30
C GLY A 398 2.89 13.41 -13.80
N ASP A 399 3.67 12.96 -14.75
CA ASP A 399 3.50 11.66 -15.42
C ASP A 399 4.49 10.56 -14.94
N ASP A 400 5.45 10.91 -14.08
CA ASP A 400 6.38 9.94 -13.47
C ASP A 400 6.12 9.77 -11.97
N TYR A 401 4.91 9.39 -11.64
CA TYR A 401 4.51 9.00 -10.29
C TYR A 401 4.13 7.51 -10.26
N ALA A 402 4.11 6.96 -9.07
CA ALA A 402 3.68 5.59 -8.82
C ALA A 402 2.90 5.52 -7.51
N ILE A 403 2.25 4.38 -7.31
CA ILE A 403 1.44 4.13 -6.12
C ILE A 403 2.27 3.37 -5.08
N ALA A 404 2.34 3.94 -3.87
CA ALA A 404 2.89 3.25 -2.72
C ALA A 404 1.80 2.47 -1.99
N CYS A 405 2.05 1.20 -1.72
CA CYS A 405 1.12 0.33 -1.00
C CYS A 405 -0.19 0.12 -1.77
N CYS A 406 -1.23 0.83 -1.38
CA CYS A 406 -2.60 0.62 -1.80
C CYS A 406 -3.11 1.71 -2.73
N VAL A 407 -2.98 2.99 -2.32
CA VAL A 407 -3.68 4.12 -2.96
C VAL A 407 -2.89 5.45 -2.91
N SER A 408 -1.64 5.43 -2.47
CA SER A 408 -0.88 6.66 -2.19
C SER A 408 0.05 7.02 -3.34
N ALA A 409 -0.26 8.10 -4.06
CA ALA A 409 0.58 8.58 -5.16
C ALA A 409 1.80 9.38 -4.68
N MET A 410 2.94 9.20 -5.34
CA MET A 410 4.13 10.02 -5.16
C MET A 410 5.04 10.00 -6.39
N LYS A 411 5.74 11.11 -6.64
CA LYS A 411 6.77 11.20 -7.70
C LYS A 411 7.92 10.27 -7.36
N VAL A 412 8.23 9.35 -8.28
CA VAL A 412 9.25 8.32 -8.07
C VAL A 412 10.64 8.96 -7.91
N GLY A 413 11.32 8.60 -6.82
CA GLY A 413 12.65 9.11 -6.52
C GLY A 413 12.74 10.60 -6.14
N LYS A 414 11.61 11.31 -5.98
CA LYS A 414 11.55 12.74 -5.63
C LYS A 414 10.74 13.02 -4.37
N GLN A 415 9.79 12.16 -4.04
CA GLN A 415 8.88 12.29 -2.92
C GLN A 415 8.91 11.03 -2.05
N MET A 416 8.65 11.17 -0.76
CA MET A 416 8.48 10.07 0.18
C MET A 416 7.37 10.37 1.17
N GLN A 417 6.85 9.34 1.83
CA GLN A 417 5.82 9.51 2.84
C GLN A 417 6.30 9.06 4.23
N PHE A 418 5.99 9.88 5.20
CA PHE A 418 5.96 9.50 6.60
C PHE A 418 4.63 8.79 6.86
N PHE A 419 4.65 7.46 6.88
CA PHE A 419 3.44 6.65 7.04
C PHE A 419 2.78 6.86 8.40
N GLY A 420 1.50 7.21 8.41
CA GLY A 420 0.79 7.65 9.59
C GLY A 420 -0.21 6.64 10.17
N ALA A 421 -0.37 5.47 9.54
CA ALA A 421 -1.42 4.54 9.97
C ALA A 421 -2.81 5.18 9.94
N ARG A 422 -3.67 4.98 10.97
CA ARG A 422 -5.05 5.48 10.93
C ARG A 422 -5.57 5.80 12.31
N CYS A 423 -6.52 6.75 12.35
CA CYS A 423 -7.34 6.97 13.52
C CYS A 423 -8.79 6.49 13.30
N ASN A 424 -9.46 6.18 14.41
CA ASN A 424 -10.81 5.63 14.45
C ASN A 424 -11.83 6.76 14.68
N LEU A 425 -12.52 7.19 13.62
CA LEU A 425 -13.53 8.26 13.68
C LEU A 425 -14.77 7.87 14.50
N ALA A 426 -15.20 6.62 14.44
CA ALA A 426 -16.37 6.18 15.20
C ALA A 426 -16.08 6.21 16.72
N LYS A 427 -14.87 5.81 17.13
CA LYS A 427 -14.43 5.93 18.52
C LYS A 427 -14.28 7.40 18.95
N LEU A 428 -13.85 8.27 18.06
CA LEU A 428 -13.83 9.72 18.32
C LEU A 428 -15.23 10.27 18.60
N LEU A 429 -16.24 9.85 17.83
CA LEU A 429 -17.63 10.22 18.06
C LEU A 429 -18.12 9.73 19.45
N LEU A 430 -17.82 8.49 19.80
CA LEU A 430 -18.20 7.94 21.10
C LEU A 430 -17.49 8.64 22.27
N LEU A 431 -16.22 9.04 22.11
CA LEU A 431 -15.52 9.89 23.08
C LEU A 431 -16.20 11.26 23.22
N ALA A 432 -16.62 11.87 22.12
CA ALA A 432 -17.33 13.14 22.15
C ALA A 432 -18.67 13.03 22.91
N LEU A 433 -19.41 11.94 22.70
CA LEU A 433 -20.68 11.69 23.39
C LEU A 433 -20.51 11.35 24.89
N ASN A 434 -19.39 10.71 25.26
CA ASN A 434 -19.08 10.29 26.64
C ASN A 434 -18.20 11.28 27.42
N GLY A 435 -18.06 12.53 26.96
CA GLY A 435 -17.26 13.55 27.66
C GLY A 435 -15.77 13.20 27.76
N GLY A 436 -15.22 12.51 26.75
CA GLY A 436 -13.81 12.11 26.68
C GLY A 436 -13.48 10.77 27.32
N ARG A 437 -14.48 10.05 27.83
CA ARG A 437 -14.29 8.71 28.39
C ARG A 437 -14.42 7.63 27.30
N ASP A 438 -13.52 6.66 27.34
CA ASP A 438 -13.59 5.49 26.46
C ASP A 438 -14.82 4.64 26.77
N GLU A 439 -15.62 4.36 25.77
CA GLU A 439 -16.90 3.66 25.91
C GLU A 439 -16.77 2.20 26.36
N LYS A 440 -15.58 1.59 26.23
CA LYS A 440 -15.33 0.21 26.63
C LYS A 440 -14.72 0.09 28.02
N SER A 441 -13.72 0.90 28.33
CA SER A 441 -13.00 0.85 29.62
C SER A 441 -13.53 1.84 30.65
N GLY A 442 -14.29 2.86 30.24
CA GLY A 442 -14.70 3.96 31.10
C GLY A 442 -13.58 4.95 31.45
N THR A 443 -12.34 4.69 30.98
CA THR A 443 -11.17 5.50 31.30
C THR A 443 -11.26 6.87 30.61
N GLN A 444 -10.86 7.94 31.30
CA GLN A 444 -10.71 9.25 30.70
C GLN A 444 -9.53 9.23 29.71
N LEU A 445 -9.84 9.25 28.43
CA LEU A 445 -8.85 9.16 27.35
C LEU A 445 -8.54 10.53 26.72
N ALA A 446 -9.55 11.38 26.64
CA ALA A 446 -9.49 12.69 26.02
C ALA A 446 -9.88 13.78 27.04
N PRO A 447 -9.71 15.07 26.75
CA PRO A 447 -10.10 16.14 27.67
C PRO A 447 -11.53 15.99 28.20
N VAL A 448 -11.76 16.30 29.48
CA VAL A 448 -13.07 16.20 30.10
C VAL A 448 -14.07 17.14 29.42
N GLY A 449 -15.24 16.62 29.08
CA GLY A 449 -16.33 17.33 28.46
C GLY A 449 -17.71 16.89 28.95
N LYS A 450 -18.77 17.41 28.31
CA LYS A 450 -20.15 17.05 28.59
C LYS A 450 -20.41 15.59 28.16
N THR A 451 -21.03 14.80 29.05
CA THR A 451 -21.69 13.55 28.65
C THR A 451 -23.12 13.87 28.18
N PHE A 452 -23.48 13.43 27.00
CA PHE A 452 -24.78 13.70 26.40
C PHE A 452 -25.87 12.85 27.05
N THR A 453 -27.03 13.43 27.26
CA THR A 453 -28.22 12.77 27.87
C THR A 453 -29.47 13.15 27.08
N GLY A 454 -30.49 12.29 27.11
CA GLY A 454 -31.73 12.51 26.36
C GLY A 454 -31.58 12.29 24.87
N VAL A 455 -32.46 12.87 24.09
CA VAL A 455 -32.40 12.83 22.63
C VAL A 455 -31.20 13.66 22.16
N LEU A 456 -30.36 13.09 21.28
CA LEU A 456 -29.19 13.79 20.75
C LEU A 456 -29.59 14.94 19.83
N ASP A 457 -29.02 16.11 20.07
CA ASP A 457 -29.13 17.28 19.19
C ASP A 457 -27.93 17.30 18.21
N TYR A 458 -28.24 17.49 16.93
CA TYR A 458 -27.24 17.44 15.86
C TYR A 458 -26.14 18.49 16.01
N ASP A 459 -26.51 19.73 16.28
CA ASP A 459 -25.55 20.85 16.35
C ASP A 459 -24.67 20.74 17.60
N GLU A 460 -25.24 20.36 18.75
CA GLU A 460 -24.46 20.10 19.96
C GLU A 460 -23.45 18.95 19.79
N VAL A 461 -23.86 17.85 19.14
CA VAL A 461 -22.96 16.70 18.90
C VAL A 461 -21.88 17.08 17.88
N LYS A 462 -22.22 17.81 16.83
CA LYS A 462 -21.27 18.29 15.82
C LYS A 462 -20.20 19.20 16.44
N GLU A 463 -20.63 20.13 17.31
CA GLU A 463 -19.69 21.01 18.04
C GLU A 463 -18.76 20.20 18.95
N ALA A 464 -19.29 19.26 19.73
CA ALA A 464 -18.48 18.40 20.57
C ALA A 464 -17.49 17.56 19.76
N PHE A 465 -17.94 16.94 18.67
CA PHE A 465 -17.08 16.19 17.75
C PHE A 465 -15.94 17.06 17.19
N GLY A 466 -16.21 18.32 16.86
CA GLY A 466 -15.21 19.27 16.40
C GLY A 466 -14.12 19.55 17.46
N ARG A 467 -14.49 19.71 18.73
CA ARG A 467 -13.52 19.89 19.84
C ARG A 467 -12.62 18.67 20.02
N TYR A 468 -13.19 17.47 20.00
CA TYR A 468 -12.43 16.23 20.14
C TYR A 468 -11.60 15.91 18.89
N ARG A 469 -12.07 16.30 17.69
CA ARG A 469 -11.27 16.26 16.46
C ARG A 469 -10.02 17.10 16.57
N ALA A 470 -10.11 18.33 17.08
CA ALA A 470 -8.96 19.20 17.29
C ALA A 470 -7.92 18.57 18.24
N TRP A 471 -8.40 17.99 19.34
CA TRP A 471 -7.55 17.24 20.27
C TRP A 471 -6.87 16.04 19.57
N LEU A 472 -7.65 15.21 18.87
CA LEU A 472 -7.12 14.01 18.19
C LEU A 472 -6.10 14.37 17.12
N CYS A 473 -6.38 15.34 16.26
CA CYS A 473 -5.47 15.74 15.19
C CYS A 473 -4.13 16.19 15.73
N ARG A 474 -4.13 17.03 16.79
CA ARG A 474 -2.89 17.48 17.46
C ARG A 474 -2.12 16.29 18.05
N MET A 475 -2.76 15.43 18.80
CA MET A 475 -2.15 14.25 19.42
C MET A 475 -1.63 13.28 18.35
N TYR A 476 -2.37 13.06 17.27
CA TYR A 476 -2.02 12.18 16.17
C TYR A 476 -0.77 12.67 15.44
N VAL A 477 -0.74 13.94 15.01
CA VAL A 477 0.44 14.52 14.34
C VAL A 477 1.67 14.47 15.25
N ASN A 478 1.53 14.81 16.54
CA ASN A 478 2.63 14.73 17.49
C ASN A 478 3.15 13.31 17.70
N THR A 479 2.26 12.31 17.73
CA THR A 479 2.65 10.90 17.80
C THR A 479 3.47 10.50 16.57
N LEU A 480 3.04 10.91 15.38
CA LEU A 480 3.77 10.64 14.13
C LEU A 480 5.11 11.37 14.08
N ASN A 481 5.18 12.61 14.57
CA ASN A 481 6.43 13.36 14.64
C ASN A 481 7.48 12.60 15.49
N VAL A 482 7.08 12.05 16.64
CA VAL A 482 7.96 11.19 17.46
C VAL A 482 8.44 9.97 16.67
N ILE A 483 7.52 9.25 16.04
CA ILE A 483 7.84 8.03 15.28
C ILE A 483 8.84 8.35 14.17
N HIS A 484 8.57 9.35 13.34
CA HIS A 484 9.40 9.64 12.17
C HIS A 484 10.74 10.28 12.51
N TYR A 485 10.81 11.03 13.60
CA TYR A 485 12.09 11.46 14.18
C TYR A 485 12.94 10.25 14.58
N MET A 486 12.35 9.25 15.24
CA MET A 486 13.08 8.07 15.67
C MET A 486 13.47 7.15 14.52
N HIS A 487 12.67 7.10 13.44
CA HIS A 487 13.07 6.43 12.21
C HIS A 487 14.32 7.08 11.61
N ASP A 488 14.33 8.39 11.41
CA ASP A 488 15.49 9.09 10.86
C ASP A 488 16.75 8.90 11.74
N LYS A 489 16.56 8.84 13.05
CA LYS A 489 17.67 8.71 13.99
C LYS A 489 18.27 7.30 14.07
N TYR A 490 17.42 6.27 14.08
CA TYR A 490 17.86 4.88 14.36
C TYR A 490 17.59 3.88 13.22
N ALA A 491 16.76 4.24 12.26
CA ALA A 491 16.26 3.34 11.22
C ALA A 491 16.14 4.03 9.85
N TYR A 492 17.07 4.93 9.53
CA TYR A 492 17.10 5.63 8.24
C TYR A 492 17.27 4.65 7.07
N GLU A 493 16.46 4.80 6.04
CA GLU A 493 16.35 3.91 4.88
C GLU A 493 17.41 4.27 3.82
N LYS A 494 18.65 3.88 4.03
CA LYS A 494 19.82 4.35 3.31
C LYS A 494 19.80 4.04 1.83
N ILE A 495 19.44 2.80 1.46
CA ILE A 495 19.48 2.41 0.05
C ILE A 495 18.29 3.00 -0.74
N GLN A 496 17.09 3.03 -0.17
CA GLN A 496 15.97 3.65 -0.87
C GLN A 496 16.21 5.16 -1.07
N MET A 497 16.72 5.84 -0.03
CA MET A 497 17.03 7.27 -0.11
C MET A 497 18.25 7.57 -0.99
N ALA A 498 19.18 6.63 -1.15
CA ALA A 498 20.27 6.74 -2.14
C ALA A 498 19.75 6.77 -3.59
N LEU A 499 18.57 6.19 -3.82
CA LEU A 499 17.88 6.16 -5.12
C LEU A 499 16.84 7.28 -5.25
N HIS A 500 16.90 8.30 -4.41
CA HIS A 500 16.14 9.54 -4.50
C HIS A 500 17.04 10.73 -4.87
N ASP A 501 16.41 11.81 -5.31
CA ASP A 501 17.06 13.11 -5.37
C ASP A 501 17.52 13.52 -3.97
N THR A 502 18.56 14.33 -3.87
CA THR A 502 19.08 14.76 -2.57
C THR A 502 18.09 15.66 -1.83
N SER A 503 17.37 16.51 -2.58
CA SER A 503 16.24 17.28 -2.04
C SER A 503 14.95 16.49 -2.22
N VAL A 504 14.41 15.95 -1.12
CA VAL A 504 13.20 15.11 -1.12
C VAL A 504 12.04 15.88 -0.51
N GLU A 505 10.92 15.92 -1.24
CA GLU A 505 9.65 16.39 -0.68
C GLU A 505 9.03 15.31 0.19
N ARG A 506 8.57 15.68 1.39
CA ARG A 506 8.02 14.75 2.38
C ARG A 506 6.54 14.99 2.62
N PHE A 507 5.77 13.91 2.72
CA PHE A 507 4.37 13.94 3.12
C PHE A 507 4.21 13.26 4.49
N LEU A 508 3.32 13.80 5.33
CA LEU A 508 2.81 13.13 6.53
C LEU A 508 1.45 12.52 6.19
N ALA A 509 1.45 11.22 5.97
CA ALA A 509 0.31 10.48 5.45
C ALA A 509 -0.62 10.01 6.58
N CYS A 510 -1.49 10.88 7.06
CA CYS A 510 -2.53 10.54 8.03
C CYS A 510 -3.65 9.72 7.38
N GLY A 511 -4.38 8.93 8.17
CA GLY A 511 -5.51 8.15 7.68
C GLY A 511 -6.67 8.10 8.68
N VAL A 512 -7.87 7.88 8.14
CA VAL A 512 -9.11 7.72 8.92
C VAL A 512 -9.80 6.40 8.59
N ALA A 513 -10.46 5.82 9.59
CA ALA A 513 -11.30 4.63 9.47
C ALA A 513 -12.68 4.91 10.07
N GLY A 514 -13.73 4.30 9.49
CA GLY A 514 -15.10 4.41 9.99
C GLY A 514 -15.86 5.62 9.46
N LEU A 515 -15.49 6.15 8.28
CA LEU A 515 -16.17 7.30 7.67
C LEU A 515 -17.68 7.06 7.52
N SER A 516 -18.08 5.94 6.90
CA SER A 516 -19.50 5.61 6.68
C SER A 516 -20.27 5.45 7.98
N VAL A 517 -19.66 4.89 9.03
CA VAL A 517 -20.29 4.78 10.37
C VAL A 517 -20.59 6.15 10.95
N VAL A 518 -19.64 7.09 10.86
CA VAL A 518 -19.81 8.44 11.41
C VAL A 518 -20.77 9.27 10.57
N ALA A 519 -20.70 9.17 9.25
CA ALA A 519 -21.65 9.84 8.34
C ALA A 519 -23.10 9.39 8.59
N ASP A 520 -23.31 8.08 8.68
CA ASP A 520 -24.63 7.51 9.00
C ASP A 520 -25.09 7.86 10.42
N SER A 521 -24.15 7.91 11.40
CA SER A 521 -24.46 8.33 12.77
C SER A 521 -24.93 9.78 12.85
N PHE A 522 -24.24 10.69 12.16
CA PHE A 522 -24.68 12.09 12.06
C PHE A 522 -26.01 12.22 11.30
N SER A 523 -26.21 11.43 10.24
CA SER A 523 -27.47 11.38 9.51
C SER A 523 -28.61 10.90 10.40
N ALA A 524 -28.39 9.84 11.20
CA ALA A 524 -29.37 9.35 12.16
C ALA A 524 -29.74 10.41 13.22
N ILE A 525 -28.74 11.09 13.80
CA ILE A 525 -28.95 12.16 14.79
C ILE A 525 -29.73 13.33 14.17
N LYS A 526 -29.50 13.64 12.89
CA LYS A 526 -30.14 14.77 12.20
C LYS A 526 -31.56 14.50 11.75
N TYR A 527 -31.84 13.28 11.27
CA TYR A 527 -33.10 12.97 10.55
C TYR A 527 -33.98 11.96 11.30
N ALA A 528 -33.50 11.29 12.32
CA ALA A 528 -34.23 10.40 13.18
C ALA A 528 -34.14 10.87 14.65
N LYS A 529 -34.76 10.13 15.56
CA LYS A 529 -34.67 10.41 17.00
C LYS A 529 -33.70 9.37 17.62
N VAL A 530 -32.53 9.83 18.02
CA VAL A 530 -31.48 8.97 18.61
C VAL A 530 -31.37 9.27 20.11
N THR A 531 -31.53 8.23 20.93
CA THR A 531 -31.43 8.34 22.41
C THR A 531 -30.35 7.38 22.92
N PRO A 532 -29.33 7.89 23.65
CA PRO A 532 -28.30 7.04 24.26
C PRO A 532 -28.86 6.12 25.34
N VAL A 533 -28.29 4.91 25.42
CA VAL A 533 -28.51 3.94 26.51
C VAL A 533 -27.24 3.84 27.32
N TYR A 534 -27.36 3.92 28.67
CA TYR A 534 -26.23 3.96 29.57
C TYR A 534 -26.07 2.64 30.31
N ASN A 535 -24.82 2.28 30.62
CA ASN A 535 -24.53 1.24 31.62
C ASN A 535 -24.58 1.80 33.05
N GLU A 536 -24.34 0.93 34.04
CA GLU A 536 -24.34 1.29 35.46
C GLU A 536 -23.28 2.35 35.85
N ASN A 537 -22.24 2.52 35.04
CA ASN A 537 -21.16 3.52 35.24
C ASN A 537 -21.46 4.87 34.55
N GLY A 538 -22.65 5.04 33.98
CA GLY A 538 -23.04 6.24 33.24
C GLY A 538 -22.27 6.42 31.94
N ILE A 539 -21.81 5.33 31.34
CA ILE A 539 -21.18 5.31 29.99
C ILE A 539 -22.23 4.91 28.98
N ILE A 540 -22.30 5.62 27.85
CA ILE A 540 -23.14 5.28 26.72
C ILE A 540 -22.64 3.96 26.13
N CYS A 541 -23.48 2.92 26.16
CA CYS A 541 -23.15 1.58 25.68
C CYS A 541 -23.98 1.11 24.49
N ASP A 542 -25.14 1.73 24.21
CA ASP A 542 -26.00 1.46 23.04
C ASP A 542 -26.85 2.71 22.71
N PHE A 543 -27.64 2.63 21.66
CA PHE A 543 -28.52 3.69 21.20
C PHE A 543 -29.87 3.12 20.76
N THR A 544 -30.94 3.86 21.08
CA THR A 544 -32.29 3.64 20.51
C THR A 544 -32.48 4.62 19.36
N VAL A 545 -32.84 4.12 18.19
CA VAL A 545 -33.07 4.91 16.98
C VAL A 545 -34.54 4.75 16.58
N GLU A 546 -35.30 5.83 16.62
CA GLU A 546 -36.70 5.87 16.21
C GLU A 546 -36.84 6.72 14.92
N GLY A 547 -37.38 6.13 13.86
CA GLY A 547 -37.52 6.75 12.54
C GLY A 547 -36.44 6.26 11.55
N ASP A 548 -36.57 6.70 10.30
CA ASP A 548 -35.63 6.39 9.22
C ASP A 548 -34.73 7.61 8.92
N PHE A 549 -33.57 7.36 8.33
CA PHE A 549 -32.61 8.40 7.98
C PHE A 549 -31.87 8.04 6.68
N PRO A 550 -31.37 9.02 5.93
CA PRO A 550 -30.53 8.79 4.77
C PRO A 550 -29.28 8.01 5.13
N LYS A 551 -28.96 6.97 4.34
CA LYS A 551 -27.78 6.12 4.54
C LYS A 551 -26.78 6.34 3.41
N TYR A 552 -25.52 6.51 3.77
CA TYR A 552 -24.41 6.70 2.84
C TYR A 552 -24.31 5.50 1.87
N GLY A 553 -24.05 5.78 0.59
CA GLY A 553 -23.96 4.78 -0.47
C GLY A 553 -25.24 4.63 -1.30
N ASN A 554 -26.17 5.59 -1.24
CA ASN A 554 -27.43 5.59 -1.99
C ASN A 554 -27.62 6.82 -2.90
N ASP A 555 -26.52 7.54 -3.18
CA ASP A 555 -26.51 8.78 -3.95
C ASP A 555 -27.43 9.87 -3.36
N ASP A 556 -27.47 9.94 -2.04
CA ASP A 556 -28.28 10.89 -1.28
C ASP A 556 -27.42 12.02 -0.73
N ASP A 557 -27.53 13.21 -1.32
CA ASP A 557 -26.71 14.38 -0.96
C ASP A 557 -26.84 14.79 0.51
N ARG A 558 -27.94 14.44 1.19
CA ARG A 558 -28.14 14.76 2.60
C ARG A 558 -27.12 14.10 3.51
N VAL A 559 -26.67 12.88 3.20
CA VAL A 559 -25.68 12.14 3.97
C VAL A 559 -24.30 12.16 3.30
N ASP A 560 -24.25 12.17 1.95
CA ASP A 560 -22.99 12.24 1.20
C ASP A 560 -22.23 13.54 1.51
N ALA A 561 -22.94 14.67 1.65
CA ALA A 561 -22.36 15.94 2.09
C ALA A 561 -21.79 15.86 3.51
N ILE A 562 -22.44 15.13 4.43
CA ILE A 562 -21.90 14.92 5.79
C ILE A 562 -20.56 14.17 5.73
N ALA A 563 -20.46 13.11 4.91
CA ALA A 563 -19.21 12.37 4.74
C ALA A 563 -18.10 13.25 4.16
N ALA A 564 -18.39 14.05 3.15
CA ALA A 564 -17.44 15.00 2.54
C ALA A 564 -16.96 16.08 3.54
N ASP A 565 -17.89 16.65 4.33
CA ASP A 565 -17.59 17.66 5.35
C ASP A 565 -16.66 17.10 6.45
N ILE A 566 -16.92 15.87 6.92
CA ILE A 566 -16.05 15.21 7.92
C ILE A 566 -14.61 15.15 7.43
N LEU A 567 -14.37 14.74 6.19
CA LEU A 567 -13.02 14.62 5.62
C LEU A 567 -12.37 15.99 5.42
N LYS A 568 -13.11 16.95 4.90
CA LYS A 568 -12.63 18.32 4.70
C LYS A 568 -12.18 18.93 6.03
N GLU A 569 -13.06 18.93 7.02
CA GLU A 569 -12.79 19.49 8.34
C GLU A 569 -11.65 18.77 9.06
N PHE A 570 -11.51 17.45 8.87
CA PHE A 570 -10.40 16.66 9.43
C PHE A 570 -9.08 17.03 8.76
N SER A 571 -9.05 17.15 7.43
CA SER A 571 -7.87 17.54 6.67
C SER A 571 -7.38 18.95 7.03
N GLU A 572 -8.31 19.90 7.21
CA GLU A 572 -8.00 21.27 7.63
C GLU A 572 -7.44 21.30 9.06
N GLU A 573 -7.97 20.50 9.96
CA GLU A 573 -7.52 20.45 11.36
C GLU A 573 -6.10 19.86 11.48
N LEU A 574 -5.76 18.80 10.73
CA LEU A 574 -4.41 18.23 10.73
C LEU A 574 -3.33 19.26 10.40
N LYS A 575 -3.60 20.18 9.47
CA LYS A 575 -2.65 21.21 9.01
C LYS A 575 -2.28 22.25 10.06
N LYS A 576 -3.05 22.35 11.16
CA LYS A 576 -2.77 23.29 12.25
C LYS A 576 -1.59 22.86 13.12
N THR A 577 -1.20 21.59 13.12
CA THR A 577 -0.07 21.08 13.89
C THR A 577 1.13 20.87 12.97
N PRO A 578 2.29 21.49 13.23
CA PRO A 578 3.47 21.32 12.39
C PRO A 578 3.95 19.87 12.31
N ALA A 579 4.28 19.41 11.10
CA ALA A 579 4.83 18.10 10.87
C ALA A 579 6.37 18.09 10.90
N TYR A 580 6.93 16.98 11.32
CA TYR A 580 8.37 16.73 11.35
C TYR A 580 9.01 16.99 9.98
N ARG A 581 10.17 17.69 9.95
CA ARG A 581 10.91 18.10 8.74
C ARG A 581 10.06 18.84 7.71
N GLY A 582 9.06 19.59 8.15
CA GLY A 582 8.19 20.37 7.26
C GLY A 582 7.37 19.52 6.28
N ALA A 583 7.10 18.25 6.61
CA ALA A 583 6.30 17.38 5.76
C ALA A 583 4.89 17.95 5.53
N LYS A 584 4.39 17.81 4.31
CA LYS A 584 3.03 18.24 3.94
C LYS A 584 2.01 17.20 4.41
N HIS A 585 0.98 17.64 5.14
CA HIS A 585 -0.08 16.75 5.58
C HIS A 585 -0.91 16.25 4.40
N THR A 586 -1.14 14.94 4.36
CA THR A 586 -2.09 14.29 3.48
C THR A 586 -3.03 13.42 4.30
N LEU A 587 -4.20 13.09 3.74
CA LEU A 587 -5.20 12.28 4.39
C LEU A 587 -5.61 11.13 3.47
N SER A 588 -5.86 9.95 4.05
CA SER A 588 -6.46 8.81 3.35
C SER A 588 -7.72 8.30 4.05
N VAL A 589 -8.61 7.75 3.24
CA VAL A 589 -9.75 6.94 3.69
C VAL A 589 -9.50 5.51 3.27
N LEU A 590 -8.84 4.77 4.13
CA LEU A 590 -8.34 3.42 3.84
C LEU A 590 -8.27 2.60 5.13
N THR A 591 -8.78 1.38 5.15
CA THR A 591 -8.70 0.50 6.32
C THR A 591 -7.78 -0.69 6.15
N ILE A 592 -7.44 -1.07 4.91
CA ILE A 592 -6.80 -2.35 4.64
C ILE A 592 -7.74 -3.47 5.17
N THR A 593 -7.24 -4.47 5.91
CA THR A 593 -8.05 -5.47 6.62
C THR A 593 -8.39 -5.06 8.06
N SER A 594 -7.94 -3.89 8.50
CA SER A 594 -8.09 -3.42 9.88
C SER A 594 -9.54 -3.04 10.26
N ASN A 595 -10.44 -2.95 9.27
CA ASN A 595 -11.86 -2.64 9.53
C ASN A 595 -12.52 -3.59 10.55
N VAL A 596 -12.12 -4.86 10.58
CA VAL A 596 -12.53 -5.85 11.59
C VAL A 596 -11.98 -5.48 12.96
N VAL A 597 -10.69 -5.15 13.05
CA VAL A 597 -10.02 -4.78 14.30
C VAL A 597 -10.59 -3.49 14.88
N TYR A 598 -10.85 -2.48 14.04
CA TYR A 598 -11.52 -1.25 14.46
C TYR A 598 -12.91 -1.52 15.02
N GLY A 599 -13.71 -2.36 14.36
CA GLY A 599 -15.02 -2.74 14.82
C GLY A 599 -14.98 -3.40 16.21
N LYS A 600 -14.09 -4.38 16.41
CA LYS A 600 -13.89 -5.07 17.70
C LYS A 600 -13.55 -4.11 18.84
N LYS A 601 -12.82 -3.03 18.55
CA LYS A 601 -12.40 -2.01 19.54
C LYS A 601 -13.43 -0.88 19.76
N THR A 602 -14.56 -0.89 19.05
CA THR A 602 -15.55 0.20 19.07
C THR A 602 -16.89 -0.28 19.60
N GLY A 603 -17.50 0.48 20.51
CA GLY A 603 -18.85 0.28 21.05
C GLY A 603 -19.94 0.43 19.98
N ALA A 604 -21.22 0.32 20.38
CA ALA A 604 -22.35 0.61 19.51
C ALA A 604 -22.35 2.08 19.08
N THR A 605 -22.91 2.38 17.92
CA THR A 605 -22.88 3.73 17.32
C THR A 605 -24.31 4.21 16.99
N PRO A 606 -24.55 5.54 16.91
CA PRO A 606 -25.88 6.13 16.72
C PRO A 606 -26.60 5.69 15.44
N ASP A 607 -25.89 5.19 14.43
CA ASP A 607 -26.42 4.64 13.17
C ASP A 607 -27.05 3.23 13.32
N GLY A 608 -27.03 2.67 14.54
CA GLY A 608 -27.54 1.33 14.84
C GLY A 608 -26.54 0.20 14.69
N ARG A 609 -25.26 0.46 14.33
CA ARG A 609 -24.19 -0.54 14.34
C ARG A 609 -23.95 -1.02 15.78
N LYS A 610 -23.91 -2.32 15.98
CA LYS A 610 -23.69 -2.92 17.31
C LYS A 610 -22.22 -2.96 17.71
N ALA A 611 -21.95 -2.99 19.00
CA ALA A 611 -20.61 -3.09 19.54
C ALA A 611 -19.86 -4.30 18.97
N GLY A 612 -18.65 -4.09 18.50
CA GLY A 612 -17.80 -5.13 17.95
C GLY A 612 -18.05 -5.51 16.48
N GLU A 613 -19.11 -5.03 15.85
CA GLU A 613 -19.33 -5.25 14.41
C GLU A 613 -18.24 -4.59 13.56
N PRO A 614 -17.73 -5.24 12.51
CA PRO A 614 -16.76 -4.66 11.61
C PRO A 614 -17.24 -3.34 10.99
N PHE A 615 -16.31 -2.43 10.69
CA PHE A 615 -16.58 -1.29 9.81
C PHE A 615 -16.62 -1.73 8.35
N ALA A 616 -17.19 -0.92 7.48
CA ALA A 616 -16.96 -1.05 6.05
C ALA A 616 -15.48 -0.75 5.71
N PRO A 617 -14.90 -1.38 4.68
CA PRO A 617 -13.54 -1.09 4.27
C PRO A 617 -13.42 0.29 3.59
N GLY A 618 -12.41 1.07 3.96
CA GLY A 618 -12.10 2.36 3.34
C GLY A 618 -13.27 3.34 3.33
N ALA A 619 -13.60 3.83 2.15
CA ALA A 619 -14.71 4.77 1.91
C ALA A 619 -16.04 4.06 1.56
N ASN A 620 -16.08 2.74 1.64
CA ASN A 620 -17.29 1.98 1.33
C ASN A 620 -18.47 2.35 2.25
N PRO A 621 -19.70 2.29 1.73
CA PRO A 621 -20.89 2.23 2.57
C PRO A 621 -20.87 1.05 3.53
N MET A 622 -21.58 1.17 4.66
CA MET A 622 -21.77 0.04 5.56
C MET A 622 -22.52 -1.10 4.88
N HIS A 623 -22.12 -2.32 5.16
CA HIS A 623 -22.64 -3.54 4.52
C HIS A 623 -24.18 -3.59 4.53
N GLY A 624 -24.77 -3.78 3.36
CA GLY A 624 -26.21 -3.89 3.15
C GLY A 624 -26.99 -2.57 3.29
N ARG A 625 -26.34 -1.43 3.44
CA ARG A 625 -26.99 -0.11 3.48
C ARG A 625 -27.10 0.59 2.13
N ASP A 626 -26.25 0.22 1.19
CA ASP A 626 -26.23 0.69 -0.21
C ASP A 626 -27.28 -0.05 -1.06
N ALA A 627 -28.56 0.18 -0.74
CA ALA A 627 -29.69 -0.56 -1.30
C ALA A 627 -30.19 -0.03 -2.66
N SER A 628 -29.74 1.17 -3.08
CA SER A 628 -30.20 1.83 -4.32
C SER A 628 -29.50 1.32 -5.59
N GLY A 629 -28.60 0.33 -5.47
CA GLY A 629 -27.89 -0.31 -6.59
C GLY A 629 -26.43 0.11 -6.70
N ALA A 630 -25.71 -0.54 -7.63
CA ALA A 630 -24.29 -0.39 -7.82
C ALA A 630 -23.86 1.05 -8.14
N LEU A 631 -24.51 1.68 -9.10
CA LEU A 631 -24.17 3.04 -9.54
C LEU A 631 -24.39 4.07 -8.42
N ALA A 632 -25.46 3.94 -7.64
CA ALA A 632 -25.71 4.84 -6.51
C ALA A 632 -24.62 4.71 -5.44
N SER A 633 -24.15 3.48 -5.16
CA SER A 633 -23.04 3.24 -4.24
C SER A 633 -21.74 3.89 -4.74
N LEU A 634 -21.41 3.72 -6.02
CA LEU A 634 -20.25 4.35 -6.63
C LEU A 634 -20.33 5.88 -6.64
N ASN A 635 -21.51 6.45 -6.98
CA ASN A 635 -21.73 7.89 -7.01
C ASN A 635 -21.51 8.53 -5.63
N SER A 636 -21.99 7.93 -4.55
CA SER A 636 -21.76 8.46 -3.19
C SER A 636 -20.26 8.56 -2.87
N VAL A 637 -19.47 7.54 -3.24
CA VAL A 637 -18.02 7.56 -3.02
C VAL A 637 -17.31 8.56 -3.94
N ALA A 638 -17.76 8.72 -5.17
CA ALA A 638 -17.19 9.66 -6.14
C ALA A 638 -17.30 11.14 -5.70
N LYS A 639 -18.26 11.47 -4.83
CA LYS A 639 -18.43 12.82 -4.25
C LYS A 639 -17.35 13.19 -3.22
N LEU A 640 -16.54 12.23 -2.74
CA LEU A 640 -15.46 12.51 -1.81
C LEU A 640 -14.27 13.14 -2.54
N SER A 641 -13.84 14.33 -2.07
CA SER A 641 -12.82 15.13 -2.75
C SER A 641 -11.42 14.52 -2.58
N TYR A 642 -10.74 14.22 -3.69
CA TYR A 642 -9.34 13.83 -3.70
C TYR A 642 -8.41 14.94 -3.17
N ASP A 643 -8.75 16.21 -3.37
CA ASP A 643 -7.96 17.34 -2.84
C ASP A 643 -7.86 17.35 -1.31
N CYS A 644 -8.91 16.87 -0.62
CA CYS A 644 -8.87 16.69 0.83
C CYS A 644 -8.14 15.42 1.25
N CYS A 645 -8.08 14.42 0.38
CA CYS A 645 -7.62 13.06 0.67
C CYS A 645 -6.53 12.59 -0.31
N ARG A 646 -5.46 13.37 -0.48
CA ARG A 646 -4.36 13.09 -1.44
C ARG A 646 -3.53 11.85 -1.10
N ASP A 647 -3.69 11.25 0.08
CA ASP A 647 -3.13 9.95 0.42
C ASP A 647 -4.07 8.78 0.03
N GLY A 648 -5.20 9.09 -0.61
CA GLY A 648 -6.08 8.18 -1.31
C GLY A 648 -7.42 7.90 -0.65
N ILE A 649 -8.39 7.54 -1.50
CA ILE A 649 -9.77 7.20 -1.12
C ILE A 649 -10.03 5.80 -1.65
N SER A 650 -9.93 4.80 -0.77
CA SER A 650 -10.11 3.39 -1.17
C SER A 650 -11.58 3.03 -1.26
N ASN A 651 -12.00 2.55 -2.41
CA ASN A 651 -13.31 1.93 -2.63
C ASN A 651 -13.14 0.48 -3.08
N THR A 652 -13.92 -0.43 -2.52
CA THR A 652 -13.93 -1.85 -2.89
C THR A 652 -15.33 -2.24 -3.33
N PHE A 653 -15.47 -2.53 -4.61
CA PHE A 653 -16.72 -2.83 -5.25
C PHE A 653 -16.82 -4.33 -5.55
N SER A 654 -17.92 -4.96 -5.13
CA SER A 654 -18.17 -6.38 -5.41
C SER A 654 -19.46 -6.51 -6.23
N VAL A 655 -19.36 -7.17 -7.37
CA VAL A 655 -20.46 -7.34 -8.32
C VAL A 655 -20.57 -8.81 -8.74
N VAL A 656 -21.78 -9.33 -8.80
CA VAL A 656 -21.98 -10.68 -9.34
C VAL A 656 -21.77 -10.68 -10.85
N PRO A 657 -21.14 -11.73 -11.43
CA PRO A 657 -20.83 -11.75 -12.86
C PRO A 657 -22.04 -11.47 -13.78
N SER A 658 -23.23 -11.98 -13.42
CA SER A 658 -24.47 -11.78 -14.20
C SER A 658 -24.96 -10.34 -14.22
N ALA A 659 -24.60 -9.51 -13.25
CA ALA A 659 -24.94 -8.08 -13.24
C ALA A 659 -24.09 -7.27 -14.22
N LEU A 660 -22.90 -7.75 -14.57
CA LEU A 660 -22.07 -7.16 -15.62
C LEU A 660 -22.44 -7.61 -17.03
N GLY A 661 -23.08 -8.77 -17.20
CA GLY A 661 -23.50 -9.27 -18.51
C GLY A 661 -23.65 -10.78 -18.55
N GLU A 662 -24.32 -11.28 -19.58
CA GLU A 662 -24.61 -12.71 -19.76
C GLU A 662 -23.36 -13.50 -20.19
N ASN A 663 -22.51 -12.88 -21.00
CA ASN A 663 -21.28 -13.47 -21.52
C ASN A 663 -20.04 -12.66 -21.15
N LYS A 664 -18.85 -13.20 -21.45
CA LYS A 664 -17.59 -12.57 -21.06
C LYS A 664 -17.35 -11.23 -21.77
N GLU A 665 -17.72 -11.12 -23.03
CA GLU A 665 -17.51 -9.91 -23.82
C GLU A 665 -18.34 -8.75 -23.28
N GLU A 666 -19.61 -9.00 -22.98
CA GLU A 666 -20.47 -8.02 -22.32
C GLU A 666 -19.93 -7.60 -20.94
N ARG A 667 -19.47 -8.55 -20.13
CA ARG A 667 -18.90 -8.24 -18.81
C ARG A 667 -17.68 -7.33 -18.92
N VAL A 668 -16.82 -7.59 -19.89
CA VAL A 668 -15.62 -6.77 -20.15
C VAL A 668 -16.03 -5.37 -20.60
N SER A 669 -16.95 -5.25 -21.56
CA SER A 669 -17.38 -3.95 -22.06
C SER A 669 -18.08 -3.13 -20.98
N ASN A 670 -19.04 -3.73 -20.26
CA ASN A 670 -19.78 -3.04 -19.20
C ASN A 670 -18.88 -2.64 -18.02
N LEU A 671 -17.82 -3.42 -17.74
CA LEU A 671 -16.83 -3.05 -16.72
C LEU A 671 -16.00 -1.84 -17.18
N VAL A 672 -15.61 -1.76 -18.46
CA VAL A 672 -14.93 -0.57 -19.01
C VAL A 672 -15.80 0.66 -18.90
N ASP A 673 -17.06 0.57 -19.33
CA ASP A 673 -18.02 1.70 -19.29
C ASP A 673 -18.27 2.16 -17.84
N MET A 674 -18.35 1.23 -16.88
CA MET A 674 -18.49 1.53 -15.47
C MET A 674 -17.25 2.25 -14.91
N LEU A 675 -16.04 1.80 -15.26
CA LEU A 675 -14.79 2.45 -14.84
C LEU A 675 -14.67 3.85 -15.42
N ASP A 676 -14.95 4.04 -16.72
CA ASP A 676 -14.96 5.36 -17.35
C ASP A 676 -15.95 6.28 -16.66
N GLY A 677 -17.21 5.85 -16.49
CA GLY A 677 -18.24 6.64 -15.82
C GLY A 677 -17.94 6.99 -14.37
N TYR A 678 -17.32 6.09 -13.62
CA TYR A 678 -16.91 6.32 -12.24
C TYR A 678 -15.76 7.34 -12.13
N PHE A 679 -14.72 7.17 -12.94
CA PHE A 679 -13.55 8.06 -12.89
C PHE A 679 -13.78 9.42 -13.51
N MET A 680 -14.66 9.54 -14.52
CA MET A 680 -15.10 10.84 -15.08
C MET A 680 -15.78 11.73 -14.04
N GLN A 681 -16.38 11.18 -12.98
CA GLN A 681 -16.93 11.92 -11.85
C GLN A 681 -15.87 12.45 -10.87
N GLY A 682 -14.59 12.18 -11.11
CA GLY A 682 -13.49 12.59 -10.22
C GLY A 682 -13.21 11.61 -9.08
N ALA A 683 -13.80 10.41 -9.10
CA ALA A 683 -13.50 9.34 -8.16
C ALA A 683 -12.00 8.96 -8.23
N HIS A 684 -11.42 8.54 -7.11
CA HIS A 684 -9.98 8.31 -7.03
C HIS A 684 -9.57 6.86 -7.34
N HIS A 685 -10.20 5.88 -6.69
CA HIS A 685 -9.70 4.49 -6.69
C HIS A 685 -10.85 3.49 -6.69
N LEU A 686 -10.64 2.35 -7.35
CA LEU A 686 -11.57 1.23 -7.32
C LEU A 686 -10.84 -0.13 -7.29
N ASN A 687 -11.15 -0.92 -6.27
CA ASN A 687 -10.98 -2.37 -6.30
C ASN A 687 -12.25 -3.01 -6.89
N VAL A 688 -12.10 -3.94 -7.81
CA VAL A 688 -13.23 -4.68 -8.38
C VAL A 688 -13.11 -6.16 -8.03
N ASN A 689 -14.15 -6.72 -7.44
CA ASN A 689 -14.34 -8.16 -7.25
C ASN A 689 -15.52 -8.61 -8.14
N VAL A 690 -15.26 -9.50 -9.09
CA VAL A 690 -16.27 -10.07 -9.99
C VAL A 690 -16.55 -11.52 -9.56
N LEU A 691 -17.28 -11.68 -8.47
CA LEU A 691 -17.57 -12.98 -7.88
C LEU A 691 -18.88 -12.96 -7.10
N ASP A 692 -19.40 -14.14 -6.79
CA ASP A 692 -20.61 -14.31 -5.99
C ASP A 692 -20.29 -14.85 -4.57
N ARG A 693 -21.22 -14.58 -3.67
CA ARG A 693 -21.12 -15.00 -2.26
C ARG A 693 -21.08 -16.53 -2.12
N GLU A 694 -21.80 -17.28 -2.98
CA GLU A 694 -21.85 -18.74 -2.90
C GLU A 694 -20.48 -19.35 -3.22
N LYS A 695 -19.76 -18.81 -4.20
CA LYS A 695 -18.40 -19.26 -4.53
C LYS A 695 -17.45 -19.06 -3.34
N LEU A 696 -17.51 -17.91 -2.65
CA LEU A 696 -16.69 -17.65 -1.47
C LEU A 696 -17.07 -18.54 -0.29
N GLN A 697 -18.38 -18.82 -0.10
CA GLN A 697 -18.83 -19.72 0.95
C GLN A 697 -18.32 -21.15 0.69
N LYS A 698 -18.43 -21.63 -0.56
CA LYS A 698 -17.86 -22.93 -0.97
C LYS A 698 -16.35 -22.97 -0.77
N ALA A 699 -15.64 -21.87 -1.10
CA ALA A 699 -14.19 -21.79 -0.87
C ALA A 699 -13.83 -21.83 0.61
N MET A 700 -14.66 -21.29 1.49
CA MET A 700 -14.46 -21.35 2.94
C MET A 700 -14.71 -22.75 3.52
N GLU A 701 -15.68 -23.50 2.95
CA GLU A 701 -16.04 -24.85 3.35
C GLU A 701 -15.08 -25.90 2.75
N HIS A 702 -14.61 -25.67 1.53
CA HIS A 702 -13.77 -26.57 0.72
C HIS A 702 -12.54 -25.86 0.15
N PRO A 703 -11.59 -25.43 1.01
CA PRO A 703 -10.41 -24.67 0.57
C PRO A 703 -9.53 -25.42 -0.43
N GLU A 704 -9.53 -26.75 -0.41
CA GLU A 704 -8.79 -27.60 -1.33
C GLU A 704 -9.27 -27.49 -2.78
N LEU A 705 -10.53 -27.11 -3.02
CA LEU A 705 -11.10 -26.89 -4.35
C LEU A 705 -10.79 -25.50 -4.93
N TYR A 706 -10.41 -24.54 -4.08
CA TYR A 706 -10.17 -23.16 -4.45
C TYR A 706 -8.84 -22.60 -3.91
N PRO A 707 -7.70 -23.29 -4.08
CA PRO A 707 -6.45 -22.98 -3.36
C PRO A 707 -5.90 -21.57 -3.63
N ASN A 708 -6.19 -21.00 -4.79
CA ASN A 708 -5.65 -19.72 -5.26
C ASN A 708 -6.70 -18.60 -5.37
N ILE A 709 -7.85 -18.73 -4.69
CA ILE A 709 -8.87 -17.70 -4.76
C ILE A 709 -8.35 -16.39 -4.15
N THR A 710 -8.29 -15.36 -4.98
CA THR A 710 -7.87 -14.03 -4.63
C THR A 710 -9.08 -13.13 -4.44
N ILE A 711 -9.04 -12.26 -3.45
CA ILE A 711 -10.06 -11.26 -3.21
C ILE A 711 -9.45 -9.90 -2.94
N ARG A 712 -10.03 -8.86 -3.52
CA ARG A 712 -9.71 -7.47 -3.20
C ARG A 712 -10.36 -7.10 -1.88
N VAL A 713 -9.58 -6.54 -0.95
CA VAL A 713 -10.08 -6.22 0.40
C VAL A 713 -10.24 -4.72 0.64
N SER A 714 -9.18 -3.95 0.57
CA SER A 714 -9.19 -2.49 0.61
C SER A 714 -7.82 -1.98 0.17
N GLY A 715 -7.69 -1.61 -1.10
CA GLY A 715 -6.45 -1.13 -1.70
C GLY A 715 -5.44 -2.22 -2.11
N TYR A 716 -5.68 -3.50 -1.79
CA TYR A 716 -4.87 -4.63 -2.24
C TYR A 716 -5.65 -5.93 -2.24
N ALA A 717 -5.08 -6.97 -2.85
CA ALA A 717 -5.64 -8.31 -2.84
C ALA A 717 -5.00 -9.18 -1.77
N VAL A 718 -5.73 -10.21 -1.35
CA VAL A 718 -5.22 -11.28 -0.48
C VAL A 718 -5.70 -12.63 -1.00
N ASN A 719 -4.96 -13.70 -0.69
CA ASN A 719 -5.51 -15.02 -0.83
C ASN A 719 -6.57 -15.21 0.27
N PHE A 720 -7.79 -15.58 -0.11
CA PHE A 720 -8.94 -15.67 0.79
C PHE A 720 -8.70 -16.61 1.99
N HIS A 721 -7.94 -17.69 1.75
CA HIS A 721 -7.64 -18.68 2.81
C HIS A 721 -6.58 -18.18 3.82
N LYS A 722 -5.82 -17.14 3.50
CA LYS A 722 -4.89 -16.49 4.45
C LYS A 722 -5.59 -15.55 5.43
N LEU A 723 -6.82 -15.18 5.16
CA LEU A 723 -7.64 -14.37 6.06
C LEU A 723 -8.09 -15.17 7.27
N SER A 724 -8.10 -14.55 8.45
CA SER A 724 -8.73 -15.14 9.63
C SER A 724 -10.24 -15.36 9.38
N LYS A 725 -10.85 -16.30 10.08
CA LYS A 725 -12.28 -16.59 9.94
C LYS A 725 -13.16 -15.35 10.14
N ALA A 726 -12.75 -14.44 11.02
CA ALA A 726 -13.47 -13.18 11.23
C ALA A 726 -13.43 -12.27 9.99
N HIS A 727 -12.28 -12.20 9.31
CA HIS A 727 -12.14 -11.44 8.07
C HIS A 727 -12.87 -12.11 6.90
N GLN A 728 -12.83 -13.45 6.78
CA GLN A 728 -13.61 -14.18 5.78
C GLN A 728 -15.10 -13.92 5.94
N MET A 729 -15.61 -13.96 7.17
CA MET A 729 -17.02 -13.64 7.46
C MET A 729 -17.38 -12.18 7.19
N GLU A 730 -16.46 -11.24 7.40
CA GLU A 730 -16.66 -9.84 7.03
C GLU A 730 -16.82 -9.71 5.51
N VAL A 731 -15.92 -10.35 4.75
CA VAL A 731 -16.00 -10.34 3.28
C VAL A 731 -17.34 -10.91 2.79
N LEU A 732 -17.80 -12.02 3.35
CA LEU A 732 -19.11 -12.60 3.00
C LEU A 732 -20.32 -11.71 3.32
N LYS A 733 -20.17 -10.77 4.26
CA LYS A 733 -21.22 -9.82 4.63
C LYS A 733 -21.27 -8.57 3.75
N ARG A 734 -20.25 -8.33 2.92
CA ARG A 734 -20.21 -7.18 2.00
C ARG A 734 -21.40 -7.20 1.05
N THR A 735 -21.73 -6.03 0.53
CA THR A 735 -22.73 -5.94 -0.53
C THR A 735 -22.17 -6.52 -1.82
N TYR A 736 -22.90 -7.45 -2.42
CA TYR A 736 -22.64 -7.99 -3.75
C TYR A 736 -23.77 -7.50 -4.66
N HIS A 737 -23.44 -6.55 -5.53
CA HIS A 737 -24.44 -5.93 -6.38
C HIS A 737 -24.93 -6.91 -7.44
N GLY A 738 -26.20 -7.25 -7.39
CA GLY A 738 -26.89 -8.14 -8.35
C GLY A 738 -27.48 -7.41 -9.55
N ARG A 739 -27.35 -6.09 -9.59
CA ARG A 739 -27.75 -5.21 -10.69
C ARG A 739 -26.90 -3.95 -10.68
N MET A 740 -26.67 -3.41 -11.85
CA MET A 740 -25.98 -2.12 -12.01
C MET A 740 -26.88 -0.94 -11.65
#